data_b3d05d537854c703d30589befc4dad02
#
_entry.id   b3d05d537854c703d30589befc4dad02
#
_cell.length_a   1.000
_cell.length_b   1.000
_cell.length_c   1.000
_cell.angle_alpha   90.00
_cell.angle_beta   90.00
_cell.angle_gamma   90.00
#
_symmetry.space_group_name_H-M   'P 1'
#
loop_
_entity.id
_entity.type
_entity.pdbx_description
1 polymer ?
#
loop_
_entity_poly.entity_id
_entity_poly.type
_entity_poly.pdbx_seq_one_letter_code
_entity_poly.pdbx_strand_id
1 'polypeptide(L)'
;MSHYKIICRSIVAVAVLAGLWLSATPVNAQFHEDFEQLGSTWQQSETDCVIHKSKWSSRRVNEKTANNRFEQINFTTGPGTHIFVTHDVTPALVIPELKPSVRVRSGVRGAKIYVRVVLPETPSPDGEGPMTTLVSGDAYKSNGKWQRLTFGGKGANSDLAADLREKVWLLRREYGQHVSATGAYIDKVALNLYSGPGRTSIEIDDLKVDGIVAAKPVLHEHVEVVRDKKVRGASAFEQATDKKRSLVVRDGTALLVKKQPFFAKIIQYNGEPFNYLKALGFNVVELKRTATYEQLESASKLDLWIVCPPPSNVGLSKIPFHFDRVMAWTLGDNLTGRDLPVIEQRIQEIRESDQRVGRPIIGHAISDWTALTNLTDILVAGLQPLGTSSLASLYSDWIQVRSDKTGNRRPIWADVQTELSPALMRQIKTLVPQVPPTPVEPEQIKFLAYEAITGGARGIRFTSSNRLDGVDPVTRLRALTLQWVNAELAQLEPWVAGGVMTGKLSLPDDSGIEVTAINTSRSRLLLIQRPTYHEQYLAGDQPLKQVSFSDLDSAFTDNAYLINQSGLESLANVRGTNGTQLVIDNCPYVAAVVLTQDPLVVNFLTSSYERVSQQSIFAMRFELTRQWLAIEQLIDNQMQSMGRQTPEASSELARASTAFGNATRMLNQQNELSAGQFLNQANQHLAQVRRAVISEPLASFQSKSSAALTSHSSLIPLHWKLAEALASSKWNPNGLPGGDFENLEHMRSHGWENRRADNDAVRTKVGLVQSAAVDGTYGLQMSAVPSTDRPVDLIEASPLTIQTPRVKVKSGQFVRIHGWVNVSNAFLGSHDGLRITDTLGGPAMAERVLVTDGWQEFALYRGVEKAGEFSVSFELTGIGTASIDEVTIRTIQLPAEGIRQAKRPAAK
;
A
#
# COMPACT_ATOMS: atom_id res chain seq x y z
N MET A 1 -17.67 -56.59 -74.40
CA MET A 1 -17.11 -56.70 -73.02
C MET A 1 -15.92 -55.75 -72.70
N SER A 2 -15.65 -54.80 -73.60
CA SER A 2 -14.50 -53.89 -73.42
C SER A 2 -14.89 -52.48 -72.90
N HIS A 3 -16.15 -52.09 -73.07
CA HIS A 3 -16.59 -50.76 -72.60
C HIS A 3 -17.06 -50.65 -71.13
N TYR A 4 -17.31 -51.79 -70.46
CA TYR A 4 -17.76 -51.83 -69.06
C TYR A 4 -16.58 -51.69 -68.04
N LYS A 5 -15.35 -52.02 -68.46
CA LYS A 5 -14.15 -51.92 -67.55
C LYS A 5 -13.60 -50.54 -67.47
N ILE A 6 -13.90 -49.64 -68.46
CA ILE A 6 -13.36 -48.22 -68.38
C ILE A 6 -14.28 -47.35 -67.54
N ILE A 7 -15.58 -47.57 -67.53
CA ILE A 7 -16.55 -46.79 -66.76
C ILE A 7 -16.42 -47.13 -65.24
N CYS A 8 -16.15 -48.38 -64.86
CA CYS A 8 -15.91 -48.72 -63.44
C CYS A 8 -14.62 -48.19 -62.87
N ARG A 9 -13.59 -48.00 -63.71
CA ARG A 9 -12.35 -47.37 -63.23
C ARG A 9 -12.46 -45.84 -63.04
N SER A 10 -13.23 -45.17 -63.85
CA SER A 10 -13.49 -43.74 -63.75
C SER A 10 -14.39 -43.38 -62.56
N ILE A 11 -15.39 -44.22 -62.22
CA ILE A 11 -16.26 -44.04 -61.05
C ILE A 11 -15.50 -44.27 -59.70
N VAL A 12 -14.59 -45.22 -59.65
CA VAL A 12 -13.78 -45.47 -58.47
C VAL A 12 -12.73 -44.35 -58.24
N ALA A 13 -12.18 -43.77 -59.30
CA ALA A 13 -11.26 -42.65 -59.18
C ALA A 13 -11.96 -41.36 -58.73
N VAL A 14 -13.18 -41.10 -59.18
CA VAL A 14 -13.99 -39.96 -58.72
C VAL A 14 -14.51 -40.17 -57.29
N ALA A 15 -14.87 -41.41 -56.91
CA ALA A 15 -15.25 -41.69 -55.50
C ALA A 15 -14.08 -41.63 -54.51
N VAL A 16 -12.86 -41.96 -54.92
CA VAL A 16 -11.64 -41.79 -54.07
C VAL A 16 -11.21 -40.32 -53.96
N LEU A 17 -11.36 -39.52 -55.04
CA LEU A 17 -11.10 -38.09 -54.97
C LEU A 17 -12.21 -37.32 -54.21
N ALA A 18 -13.47 -37.72 -54.30
CA ALA A 18 -14.55 -37.15 -53.50
C ALA A 18 -14.48 -37.59 -52.01
N GLY A 19 -13.98 -38.80 -51.73
CA GLY A 19 -13.74 -39.29 -50.39
C GLY A 19 -12.55 -38.60 -49.68
N LEU A 20 -11.59 -38.06 -50.43
CA LEU A 20 -10.48 -37.28 -49.91
C LEU A 20 -10.81 -35.81 -49.65
N TRP A 21 -11.95 -35.32 -50.13
CA TRP A 21 -12.43 -33.96 -49.90
C TRP A 21 -13.45 -33.82 -48.76
N LEU A 22 -13.93 -34.92 -48.20
CA LEU A 22 -14.95 -34.96 -47.14
C LEU A 22 -14.43 -35.35 -45.77
N SER A 23 -13.13 -35.49 -45.58
CA SER A 23 -12.50 -35.81 -44.28
C SER A 23 -11.42 -34.81 -43.85
N ALA A 24 -11.47 -33.57 -44.33
CA ALA A 24 -10.79 -32.46 -43.70
C ALA A 24 -11.69 -31.95 -42.55
N THR A 25 -11.86 -32.76 -41.51
CA THR A 25 -12.09 -32.19 -40.17
C THR A 25 -10.95 -31.26 -39.90
N PRO A 26 -11.21 -30.00 -39.47
CA PRO A 26 -10.13 -29.13 -39.03
C PRO A 26 -9.45 -29.88 -37.89
N VAL A 27 -8.25 -30.40 -38.12
CA VAL A 27 -7.37 -30.84 -37.06
C VAL A 27 -7.13 -29.56 -36.27
N ASN A 28 -7.86 -29.40 -35.17
CA ASN A 28 -7.48 -28.37 -34.18
C ASN A 28 -6.08 -28.75 -33.75
N ALA A 29 -5.10 -28.04 -34.28
CA ALA A 29 -3.71 -28.24 -33.89
C ALA A 29 -3.63 -27.95 -32.39
N GLN A 30 -3.30 -28.97 -31.63
CA GLN A 30 -3.20 -28.93 -30.18
C GLN A 30 -1.81 -29.42 -29.76
N PHE A 31 -1.20 -28.73 -28.83
CA PHE A 31 -0.02 -29.22 -28.14
C PHE A 31 -0.46 -29.79 -26.79
N HIS A 32 -0.02 -31.03 -26.47
CA HIS A 32 -0.31 -31.65 -25.19
C HIS A 32 0.88 -32.45 -24.70
N GLU A 33 1.43 -32.08 -23.54
CA GLU A 33 2.39 -32.86 -22.77
C GLU A 33 1.68 -33.40 -21.54
N ASP A 34 1.50 -34.74 -21.53
CA ASP A 34 0.79 -35.47 -20.49
C ASP A 34 1.69 -35.99 -19.38
N PHE A 35 3.00 -35.78 -19.53
CA PHE A 35 4.05 -36.16 -18.58
C PHE A 35 4.19 -37.67 -18.31
N GLU A 36 3.57 -38.53 -19.09
CA GLU A 36 3.63 -39.99 -18.90
C GLU A 36 4.97 -40.61 -19.33
N GLN A 37 5.76 -39.94 -20.17
CA GLN A 37 7.04 -40.39 -20.60
C GLN A 37 8.13 -40.18 -19.55
N LEU A 38 9.20 -40.97 -19.57
CA LEU A 38 10.36 -40.81 -18.70
C LEU A 38 11.24 -39.65 -19.18
N GLY A 39 11.68 -38.84 -18.24
CA GLY A 39 12.56 -37.69 -18.50
C GLY A 39 11.93 -36.38 -18.07
N SER A 40 12.72 -35.46 -17.59
CA SER A 40 12.28 -34.09 -17.25
C SER A 40 12.24 -33.23 -18.51
N THR A 41 11.14 -32.52 -18.71
CA THR A 41 10.96 -31.64 -19.88
C THR A 41 11.04 -30.15 -19.50
N TRP A 42 10.83 -29.80 -18.26
CA TRP A 42 11.01 -28.45 -17.78
C TRP A 42 12.48 -28.10 -17.58
N GLN A 43 12.91 -27.00 -18.16
CA GLN A 43 14.28 -26.50 -18.05
C GLN A 43 14.31 -25.26 -17.17
N GLN A 44 15.32 -25.19 -16.31
CA GLN A 44 15.59 -23.97 -15.55
C GLN A 44 16.00 -22.85 -16.52
N SER A 45 15.36 -21.70 -16.41
CA SER A 45 15.62 -20.50 -17.20
C SER A 45 16.18 -19.39 -16.28
N GLU A 46 15.73 -18.18 -16.47
CA GLU A 46 16.17 -17.01 -15.72
C GLU A 46 15.79 -17.10 -14.23
N THR A 47 16.69 -16.67 -13.36
CA THR A 47 16.47 -16.56 -11.91
C THR A 47 17.29 -15.43 -11.34
N ASP A 48 16.71 -14.68 -10.42
CA ASP A 48 17.41 -13.69 -9.59
C ASP A 48 17.76 -14.21 -8.19
N CYS A 49 17.37 -15.44 -7.89
CA CYS A 49 17.61 -16.11 -6.61
C CYS A 49 18.90 -16.95 -6.63
N VAL A 50 19.56 -17.04 -5.47
CA VAL A 50 20.58 -18.05 -5.27
C VAL A 50 19.90 -19.41 -5.10
N ILE A 51 20.03 -20.29 -6.09
CA ILE A 51 19.56 -21.65 -6.00
C ILE A 51 20.71 -22.54 -5.53
N HIS A 52 20.49 -23.28 -4.44
CA HIS A 52 21.45 -24.27 -3.99
C HIS A 52 21.44 -25.48 -4.95
N LYS A 53 22.38 -25.53 -5.88
CA LYS A 53 22.48 -26.56 -6.94
C LYS A 53 22.39 -27.99 -6.41
N SER A 54 22.93 -28.26 -5.21
CA SER A 54 22.85 -29.58 -4.56
C SER A 54 21.42 -29.97 -4.10
N LYS A 55 20.48 -29.06 -4.18
CA LYS A 55 19.09 -29.24 -3.74
C LYS A 55 18.05 -28.97 -4.85
N TRP A 56 18.51 -28.76 -6.09
CA TRP A 56 17.64 -28.75 -7.27
C TRP A 56 17.50 -30.16 -7.79
N SER A 57 16.26 -30.61 -7.93
CA SER A 57 15.95 -31.90 -8.58
C SER A 57 14.64 -31.78 -9.34
N SER A 58 14.64 -32.29 -10.57
CA SER A 58 13.43 -32.49 -11.35
C SER A 58 13.33 -33.97 -11.73
N ARG A 59 12.19 -34.57 -11.50
CA ARG A 59 11.97 -35.99 -11.76
C ARG A 59 10.49 -36.31 -12.02
N ARG A 60 10.23 -37.37 -12.79
CA ARG A 60 8.88 -37.92 -12.95
C ARG A 60 8.52 -38.77 -11.72
N VAL A 61 7.31 -38.57 -11.21
CA VAL A 61 6.78 -39.25 -10.03
C VAL A 61 5.40 -39.82 -10.36
N ASN A 62 5.16 -41.07 -10.01
CA ASN A 62 3.83 -41.69 -10.16
C ASN A 62 2.91 -41.23 -9.02
N GLU A 63 1.69 -40.91 -9.35
CA GLU A 63 0.65 -40.68 -8.35
C GLU A 63 0.25 -42.03 -7.74
N LYS A 64 0.23 -42.11 -6.39
CA LYS A 64 0.03 -43.38 -5.66
C LYS A 64 -1.33 -44.04 -5.91
N THR A 65 -2.35 -43.27 -6.36
CA THR A 65 -3.74 -43.74 -6.49
C THR A 65 -4.27 -43.74 -7.91
N ALA A 66 -3.55 -43.16 -8.86
CA ALA A 66 -3.90 -43.18 -10.28
C ALA A 66 -2.67 -43.56 -11.08
N ASN A 67 -2.87 -44.29 -12.17
CA ASN A 67 -1.78 -44.62 -13.10
C ASN A 67 -1.42 -43.37 -13.93
N ASN A 68 -1.00 -42.34 -13.26
CA ASN A 68 -0.71 -41.00 -13.78
C ASN A 68 0.64 -40.55 -13.29
N ARG A 69 1.47 -39.96 -14.16
CA ARG A 69 2.75 -39.39 -13.83
C ARG A 69 2.72 -37.90 -13.96
N PHE A 70 3.48 -37.23 -13.13
CA PHE A 70 3.69 -35.79 -13.16
C PHE A 70 5.16 -35.43 -12.95
N GLU A 71 5.58 -34.26 -13.37
CA GLU A 71 6.94 -33.79 -13.08
C GLU A 71 6.97 -33.08 -11.74
N GLN A 72 7.83 -33.52 -10.84
CA GLN A 72 8.07 -32.91 -9.54
C GLN A 72 9.41 -32.16 -9.54
N ILE A 73 9.37 -30.86 -9.28
CA ILE A 73 10.54 -30.00 -9.14
C ILE A 73 10.72 -29.64 -7.67
N ASN A 74 11.87 -29.99 -7.11
CA ASN A 74 12.25 -29.62 -5.74
C ASN A 74 13.48 -28.72 -5.77
N PHE A 75 13.44 -27.65 -5.01
CA PHE A 75 14.55 -26.69 -4.93
C PHE A 75 14.59 -25.97 -3.59
N THR A 76 15.74 -25.34 -3.31
CA THR A 76 15.92 -24.48 -2.14
C THR A 76 16.57 -23.18 -2.60
N THR A 77 15.98 -22.04 -2.21
CA THR A 77 16.39 -20.72 -2.67
C THR A 77 16.67 -19.76 -1.54
N GLY A 78 17.48 -18.77 -1.83
CA GLY A 78 17.62 -17.54 -1.07
C GLY A 78 16.54 -16.50 -1.46
N PRO A 79 16.68 -15.26 -0.98
CA PRO A 79 15.85 -14.13 -1.40
C PRO A 79 15.95 -13.89 -2.91
N GLY A 80 14.85 -13.43 -3.51
CA GLY A 80 14.72 -13.12 -4.93
C GLY A 80 13.29 -12.80 -5.27
N THR A 81 12.94 -12.74 -6.55
CA THR A 81 11.57 -12.51 -7.00
C THR A 81 11.09 -13.55 -8.01
N HIS A 82 12.01 -14.23 -8.70
CA HIS A 82 11.62 -15.22 -9.70
C HIS A 82 12.61 -16.37 -9.83
N ILE A 83 12.03 -17.52 -10.19
CA ILE A 83 12.71 -18.70 -10.69
C ILE A 83 11.87 -19.19 -11.84
N PHE A 84 12.27 -18.87 -13.05
CA PHE A 84 11.57 -19.36 -14.21
C PHE A 84 12.04 -20.75 -14.58
N VAL A 85 11.08 -21.63 -14.81
CA VAL A 85 11.26 -22.86 -15.58
C VAL A 85 10.46 -22.73 -16.86
N THR A 86 10.97 -23.25 -17.96
CA THR A 86 10.37 -23.14 -19.28
C THR A 86 10.19 -24.50 -19.91
N HIS A 87 9.15 -24.62 -20.70
CA HIS A 87 8.85 -25.77 -21.54
C HIS A 87 8.64 -25.28 -22.97
N ASP A 88 9.32 -25.88 -23.94
CA ASP A 88 9.14 -25.55 -25.34
C ASP A 88 7.77 -26.04 -25.84
N VAL A 89 7.07 -25.22 -26.60
CA VAL A 89 5.80 -25.55 -27.21
C VAL A 89 5.85 -25.27 -28.71
N THR A 90 4.94 -25.85 -29.48
CA THR A 90 4.83 -25.54 -30.90
C THR A 90 4.60 -24.06 -31.10
N PRO A 91 5.44 -23.37 -31.90
CA PRO A 91 5.27 -21.94 -32.16
C PRO A 91 3.87 -21.64 -32.69
N ALA A 92 3.13 -20.80 -31.99
CA ALA A 92 1.73 -20.49 -32.25
C ALA A 92 1.45 -18.99 -32.20
N LEU A 93 0.73 -18.46 -33.19
CA LEU A 93 0.33 -17.05 -33.26
C LEU A 93 -0.55 -16.69 -32.05
N VAL A 94 -0.31 -15.51 -31.49
CA VAL A 94 -1.14 -14.99 -30.40
C VAL A 94 -2.44 -14.43 -30.97
N ILE A 95 -3.49 -15.23 -30.86
CA ILE A 95 -4.86 -14.92 -31.31
C ILE A 95 -5.82 -15.18 -30.13
N PRO A 96 -7.05 -14.65 -30.15
CA PRO A 96 -8.01 -14.84 -29.05
C PRO A 96 -8.35 -16.30 -28.74
N GLU A 97 -8.23 -17.20 -29.72
CA GLU A 97 -8.50 -18.63 -29.61
C GLU A 97 -7.36 -19.42 -28.97
N LEU A 98 -6.15 -18.84 -28.87
CA LEU A 98 -4.99 -19.51 -28.29
C LEU A 98 -5.10 -19.58 -26.76
N LYS A 99 -5.15 -20.81 -26.22
CA LYS A 99 -5.40 -21.08 -24.80
C LYS A 99 -4.33 -21.98 -24.18
N PRO A 100 -3.19 -21.44 -23.79
CA PRO A 100 -2.21 -22.18 -23.00
C PRO A 100 -2.73 -22.46 -21.59
N SER A 101 -2.49 -23.65 -21.07
CA SER A 101 -2.86 -24.04 -19.70
C SER A 101 -1.96 -25.12 -19.15
N VAL A 102 -1.80 -25.17 -17.82
CA VAL A 102 -1.02 -26.22 -17.14
C VAL A 102 -1.64 -26.52 -15.79
N ARG A 103 -1.58 -27.78 -15.34
CA ARG A 103 -1.99 -28.16 -13.99
C ARG A 103 -0.79 -28.10 -13.04
N VAL A 104 -0.99 -27.48 -11.91
CA VAL A 104 0.05 -27.32 -10.88
C VAL A 104 -0.51 -27.72 -9.53
N ARG A 105 0.31 -28.39 -8.71
CA ARG A 105 0.06 -28.68 -7.30
C ARG A 105 1.30 -28.33 -6.48
N SER A 106 1.11 -27.59 -5.40
CA SER A 106 2.19 -27.20 -4.49
C SER A 106 1.65 -27.00 -3.07
N GLY A 107 2.47 -27.24 -2.07
CA GLY A 107 2.18 -26.90 -0.68
C GLY A 107 2.26 -25.40 -0.38
N VAL A 108 2.70 -24.59 -1.35
CA VAL A 108 2.80 -23.13 -1.23
C VAL A 108 2.09 -22.45 -2.39
N ARG A 109 1.49 -21.30 -2.15
CA ARG A 109 0.82 -20.48 -3.16
C ARG A 109 1.83 -19.59 -3.89
N GLY A 110 1.46 -19.06 -5.04
CA GLY A 110 2.20 -18.01 -5.72
C GLY A 110 2.90 -18.43 -7.01
N ALA A 111 3.06 -19.72 -7.30
CA ALA A 111 3.54 -20.16 -8.61
C ALA A 111 2.62 -19.59 -9.71
N LYS A 112 3.20 -19.00 -10.77
CA LYS A 112 2.43 -18.26 -11.77
C LYS A 112 2.82 -18.70 -13.18
N ILE A 113 1.80 -18.88 -14.04
CA ILE A 113 2.02 -19.22 -15.45
C ILE A 113 2.37 -17.96 -16.26
N TYR A 114 3.27 -18.16 -17.23
CA TYR A 114 3.65 -17.17 -18.24
C TYR A 114 3.76 -17.83 -19.60
N VAL A 115 3.66 -17.04 -20.67
CA VAL A 115 4.12 -17.43 -21.99
C VAL A 115 5.22 -16.48 -22.44
N ARG A 116 6.24 -17.02 -23.11
CA ARG A 116 7.18 -16.20 -23.85
C ARG A 116 6.58 -15.84 -25.19
N VAL A 117 6.37 -14.56 -25.41
CA VAL A 117 5.90 -14.01 -26.69
C VAL A 117 7.10 -13.43 -27.43
N VAL A 118 7.25 -13.84 -28.66
CA VAL A 118 8.23 -13.30 -29.61
C VAL A 118 7.55 -12.26 -30.49
N LEU A 119 8.15 -11.07 -30.60
CA LEU A 119 7.70 -9.97 -31.46
C LEU A 119 8.61 -9.92 -32.71
N PRO A 120 8.26 -10.62 -33.80
CA PRO A 120 9.18 -10.86 -34.91
C PRO A 120 9.60 -9.61 -35.68
N GLU A 121 8.74 -8.58 -35.68
CA GLU A 121 9.03 -7.30 -36.37
C GLU A 121 9.77 -6.28 -35.48
N THR A 122 10.04 -6.60 -34.23
CA THR A 122 10.71 -5.71 -33.29
C THR A 122 12.06 -6.29 -32.90
N PRO A 123 13.17 -5.62 -33.23
CA PRO A 123 14.50 -6.07 -32.79
C PRO A 123 14.65 -6.00 -31.26
N SER A 124 15.38 -6.96 -30.69
CA SER A 124 15.72 -6.95 -29.27
C SER A 124 16.62 -5.75 -28.92
N PRO A 125 16.46 -5.13 -27.74
CA PRO A 125 17.29 -4.00 -27.31
C PRO A 125 18.79 -4.34 -27.18
N ASP A 126 19.12 -5.61 -27.01
CA ASP A 126 20.49 -6.12 -26.97
C ASP A 126 21.07 -6.47 -28.34
N GLY A 127 20.26 -6.34 -29.40
CA GLY A 127 20.65 -6.58 -30.79
C GLY A 127 20.70 -8.07 -31.17
N GLU A 128 20.34 -8.97 -30.30
CA GLU A 128 20.32 -10.41 -30.52
C GLU A 128 18.91 -10.91 -30.88
N GLY A 129 18.51 -10.73 -32.15
CA GLY A 129 17.24 -11.29 -32.68
C GLY A 129 15.97 -10.48 -32.37
N PRO A 130 14.78 -11.08 -32.49
CA PRO A 130 13.52 -10.40 -32.20
C PRO A 130 13.32 -10.18 -30.71
N MET A 131 12.64 -9.10 -30.38
CA MET A 131 12.27 -8.82 -28.99
C MET A 131 11.38 -9.94 -28.44
N THR A 132 11.68 -10.37 -27.22
CA THR A 132 10.83 -11.30 -26.48
C THR A 132 10.30 -10.68 -25.22
N THR A 133 9.10 -11.10 -24.79
CA THR A 133 8.50 -10.64 -23.54
C THR A 133 7.72 -11.75 -22.86
N LEU A 134 7.59 -11.68 -21.55
CA LEU A 134 6.73 -12.59 -20.79
C LEU A 134 5.36 -11.96 -20.55
N VAL A 135 4.31 -12.68 -20.93
CA VAL A 135 2.93 -12.33 -20.60
C VAL A 135 2.46 -13.26 -19.49
N SER A 136 1.92 -12.70 -18.43
CA SER A 136 1.54 -13.46 -17.23
C SER A 136 0.08 -13.90 -17.27
N GLY A 137 -0.20 -15.13 -16.83
CA GLY A 137 -1.54 -15.65 -16.59
C GLY A 137 -1.85 -15.84 -15.10
N ASP A 138 -2.63 -16.86 -14.78
CA ASP A 138 -3.09 -17.18 -13.44
C ASP A 138 -1.95 -17.52 -12.48
N ALA A 139 -2.20 -17.24 -11.20
CA ALA A 139 -1.35 -17.71 -10.11
C ALA A 139 -2.00 -18.90 -9.39
N TYR A 140 -1.16 -19.82 -8.90
CA TYR A 140 -1.58 -20.91 -8.05
C TYR A 140 -2.05 -20.40 -6.69
N LYS A 141 -3.32 -20.69 -6.35
CA LYS A 141 -3.99 -20.25 -5.11
C LYS A 141 -4.41 -21.42 -4.22
N SER A 142 -4.51 -22.62 -4.80
CA SER A 142 -4.94 -23.84 -4.10
C SER A 142 -3.79 -24.46 -3.32
N ASN A 143 -3.94 -24.64 -2.00
CA ASN A 143 -2.90 -25.26 -1.18
C ASN A 143 -3.00 -26.79 -1.25
N GLY A 144 -1.97 -27.46 -1.76
CA GLY A 144 -1.90 -28.92 -1.85
C GLY A 144 -2.88 -29.59 -2.83
N LYS A 145 -3.68 -28.84 -3.59
CA LYS A 145 -4.65 -29.37 -4.55
C LYS A 145 -4.23 -29.01 -5.99
N TRP A 146 -4.55 -29.89 -6.94
CA TRP A 146 -4.35 -29.60 -8.35
C TRP A 146 -5.20 -28.41 -8.80
N GLN A 147 -4.56 -27.43 -9.42
CA GLN A 147 -5.21 -26.26 -10.03
C GLN A 147 -4.73 -26.12 -11.46
N ARG A 148 -5.65 -25.87 -12.40
CA ARG A 148 -5.33 -25.48 -13.78
C ARG A 148 -5.06 -23.98 -13.81
N LEU A 149 -3.89 -23.59 -14.28
CA LEU A 149 -3.53 -22.21 -14.54
C LEU A 149 -3.74 -21.90 -16.02
N THR A 150 -4.34 -20.75 -16.31
CA THR A 150 -4.74 -20.31 -17.65
C THR A 150 -4.39 -18.83 -17.85
N PHE A 151 -4.74 -18.31 -19.04
CA PHE A 151 -4.69 -16.88 -19.37
C PHE A 151 -6.12 -16.37 -19.56
N GLY A 152 -6.31 -15.06 -19.34
CA GLY A 152 -7.63 -14.46 -19.37
C GLY A 152 -8.19 -14.29 -17.96
N GLY A 153 -7.98 -13.12 -17.34
CA GLY A 153 -8.49 -12.78 -16.02
C GLY A 153 -10.02 -12.75 -15.95
N LYS A 154 -10.59 -12.36 -14.82
CA LYS A 154 -12.02 -12.43 -14.44
C LYS A 154 -13.02 -11.63 -15.29
N GLY A 155 -12.73 -11.29 -16.55
CA GLY A 155 -13.62 -10.55 -17.45
C GLY A 155 -14.04 -11.36 -18.67
N ALA A 156 -15.26 -11.20 -19.13
CA ALA A 156 -15.84 -11.91 -20.29
C ALA A 156 -15.07 -11.71 -21.60
N ASN A 157 -14.13 -10.77 -21.68
CA ASN A 157 -13.34 -10.41 -22.87
C ASN A 157 -11.83 -10.44 -22.62
N SER A 158 -11.35 -11.10 -21.57
CA SER A 158 -9.93 -11.20 -21.27
C SER A 158 -9.37 -12.48 -21.87
N ASP A 159 -8.46 -12.33 -22.82
CA ASP A 159 -7.72 -13.42 -23.49
C ASP A 159 -6.23 -13.07 -23.56
N LEU A 160 -5.40 -14.05 -23.97
CA LEU A 160 -3.97 -13.83 -24.11
C LEU A 160 -3.63 -12.69 -25.07
N ALA A 161 -4.43 -12.49 -26.11
CA ALA A 161 -4.21 -11.41 -27.07
C ALA A 161 -4.50 -10.03 -26.48
N ALA A 162 -5.47 -9.94 -25.56
CA ALA A 162 -5.74 -8.72 -24.81
C ALA A 162 -4.59 -8.41 -23.85
N ASP A 163 -4.10 -9.40 -23.10
CA ASP A 163 -2.94 -9.25 -22.19
C ASP A 163 -1.67 -8.84 -22.97
N LEU A 164 -1.49 -9.37 -24.20
CA LEU A 164 -0.39 -8.98 -25.07
C LEU A 164 -0.52 -7.51 -25.52
N ARG A 165 -1.71 -7.05 -25.90
CA ARG A 165 -1.93 -5.65 -26.32
C ARG A 165 -1.53 -4.69 -25.20
N GLU A 166 -1.93 -4.97 -23.98
CA GLU A 166 -1.52 -4.20 -22.80
C GLU A 166 0.00 -4.22 -22.61
N LYS A 167 0.61 -5.40 -22.74
CA LYS A 167 2.07 -5.54 -22.59
C LYS A 167 2.84 -4.78 -23.69
N VAL A 168 2.38 -4.85 -24.93
CA VAL A 168 2.99 -4.11 -26.05
C VAL A 168 2.85 -2.60 -25.86
N TRP A 169 1.73 -2.13 -25.34
CA TRP A 169 1.57 -0.73 -24.98
C TRP A 169 2.60 -0.27 -23.95
N LEU A 170 2.88 -1.11 -22.91
CA LEU A 170 3.93 -0.84 -21.93
C LEU A 170 5.33 -0.84 -22.58
N LEU A 171 5.61 -1.81 -23.47
CA LEU A 171 6.89 -1.90 -24.19
C LEU A 171 7.11 -0.70 -25.11
N ARG A 172 6.04 -0.20 -25.78
CA ARG A 172 6.13 1.01 -26.59
C ARG A 172 6.54 2.24 -25.81
N ARG A 173 6.17 2.30 -24.56
CA ARG A 173 6.55 3.39 -23.64
C ARG A 173 8.00 3.25 -23.17
N GLU A 174 8.46 2.03 -23.01
CA GLU A 174 9.82 1.72 -22.53
C GLU A 174 10.85 1.81 -23.67
N TYR A 175 10.50 1.30 -24.85
CA TYR A 175 11.43 1.13 -25.99
C TYR A 175 11.09 1.97 -27.22
N GLY A 176 9.95 2.64 -27.26
CA GLY A 176 9.52 3.49 -28.37
C GLY A 176 8.38 2.91 -29.20
N GLN A 177 7.78 3.74 -30.06
CA GLN A 177 6.58 3.40 -30.85
C GLN A 177 6.81 2.31 -31.94
N HIS A 178 8.07 1.96 -32.19
CA HIS A 178 8.41 0.92 -33.17
C HIS A 178 8.10 -0.51 -32.69
N VAL A 179 7.75 -0.69 -31.42
CA VAL A 179 7.37 -2.02 -30.91
C VAL A 179 6.06 -2.46 -31.54
N SER A 180 6.10 -3.56 -32.30
CA SER A 180 4.97 -4.11 -33.06
C SER A 180 4.55 -5.46 -32.50
N ALA A 181 3.23 -5.68 -32.38
CA ALA A 181 2.66 -6.99 -32.09
C ALA A 181 2.32 -7.81 -33.33
N THR A 182 2.59 -7.28 -34.52
CA THR A 182 2.27 -7.95 -35.77
C THR A 182 3.04 -9.25 -35.88
N GLY A 183 2.32 -10.36 -36.17
CA GLY A 183 2.92 -11.69 -36.24
C GLY A 183 3.44 -12.25 -34.91
N ALA A 184 3.11 -11.66 -33.78
CA ALA A 184 3.53 -12.13 -32.46
C ALA A 184 3.11 -13.58 -32.24
N TYR A 185 4.02 -14.40 -31.71
CA TYR A 185 3.77 -15.80 -31.42
C TYR A 185 4.39 -16.24 -30.10
N ILE A 186 3.86 -17.31 -29.51
CA ILE A 186 4.46 -17.98 -28.37
C ILE A 186 5.34 -19.14 -28.85
N ASP A 187 6.44 -19.43 -28.15
CA ASP A 187 7.30 -20.58 -28.38
C ASP A 187 7.64 -21.35 -27.10
N LYS A 188 7.35 -20.75 -25.94
CA LYS A 188 7.57 -21.38 -24.63
C LYS A 188 6.44 -21.04 -23.67
N VAL A 189 6.06 -22.02 -22.86
CA VAL A 189 5.34 -21.80 -21.62
C VAL A 189 6.34 -21.73 -20.48
N ALA A 190 6.18 -20.79 -19.57
CA ALA A 190 7.05 -20.62 -18.42
C ALA A 190 6.25 -20.64 -17.12
N LEU A 191 6.86 -21.09 -16.04
CA LEU A 191 6.33 -20.97 -14.69
C LEU A 191 7.33 -20.20 -13.84
N ASN A 192 6.88 -19.14 -13.18
CA ASN A 192 7.63 -18.59 -12.06
C ASN A 192 7.30 -19.43 -10.82
N LEU A 193 8.26 -20.18 -10.33
CA LEU A 193 8.11 -21.08 -9.20
C LEU A 193 8.44 -20.41 -7.86
N TYR A 194 8.93 -19.19 -7.88
CA TYR A 194 9.35 -18.50 -6.67
C TYR A 194 8.13 -18.13 -5.81
N SER A 195 8.17 -18.53 -4.55
CA SER A 195 7.15 -18.23 -3.54
C SER A 195 7.77 -17.80 -2.21
N GLY A 196 9.01 -17.28 -2.27
CA GLY A 196 9.82 -16.84 -1.15
C GLY A 196 11.08 -17.68 -0.92
N PRO A 197 11.99 -17.25 -0.01
CA PRO A 197 13.20 -18.01 0.30
C PRO A 197 12.84 -19.31 0.99
N GLY A 198 13.51 -20.41 0.61
CA GLY A 198 13.35 -21.67 1.26
C GLY A 198 13.28 -22.92 0.39
N ARG A 199 12.77 -24.02 0.96
CA ARG A 199 12.55 -25.27 0.24
C ARG A 199 11.13 -25.28 -0.32
N THR A 200 11.03 -25.50 -1.63
CA THR A 200 9.77 -25.60 -2.36
C THR A 200 9.72 -26.91 -3.14
N SER A 201 8.53 -27.51 -3.19
CA SER A 201 8.20 -28.64 -4.04
C SER A 201 6.99 -28.28 -4.89
N ILE A 202 7.14 -28.39 -6.21
CA ILE A 202 6.06 -28.10 -7.15
C ILE A 202 5.89 -29.32 -8.07
N GLU A 203 4.65 -29.69 -8.28
CA GLU A 203 4.23 -30.77 -9.16
C GLU A 203 3.49 -30.18 -10.34
N ILE A 204 3.84 -30.63 -11.55
CA ILE A 204 3.37 -30.09 -12.82
C ILE A 204 2.86 -31.23 -13.68
N ASP A 205 1.69 -31.03 -14.29
CA ASP A 205 1.00 -32.00 -15.10
C ASP A 205 0.14 -31.34 -16.19
N ASP A 206 -0.23 -32.08 -17.23
CA ASP A 206 -1.25 -31.74 -18.21
C ASP A 206 -1.04 -30.32 -18.80
N LEU A 207 0.14 -30.09 -19.42
CA LEU A 207 0.44 -28.87 -20.16
C LEU A 207 -0.23 -28.93 -21.54
N LYS A 208 -1.15 -28.00 -21.80
CA LYS A 208 -1.92 -27.91 -23.05
C LYS A 208 -1.83 -26.53 -23.68
N VAL A 209 -1.79 -26.52 -25.00
CA VAL A 209 -1.99 -25.31 -25.79
C VAL A 209 -3.05 -25.64 -26.85
N ASP A 210 -4.23 -25.10 -26.68
CA ASP A 210 -5.35 -25.25 -27.60
C ASP A 210 -5.44 -24.03 -28.53
N GLY A 211 -6.03 -24.20 -29.71
CA GLY A 211 -6.24 -23.13 -30.67
C GLY A 211 -4.97 -22.70 -31.42
N ILE A 212 -4.07 -23.65 -31.67
CA ILE A 212 -2.80 -23.35 -32.34
C ILE A 212 -3.03 -23.01 -33.81
N VAL A 213 -2.61 -21.79 -34.19
CA VAL A 213 -2.32 -21.39 -35.58
C VAL A 213 -0.81 -21.30 -35.70
N ALA A 214 -0.22 -22.18 -36.51
CA ALA A 214 1.24 -22.26 -36.62
C ALA A 214 1.85 -20.93 -37.05
N ALA A 215 2.83 -20.49 -36.29
CA ALA A 215 3.68 -19.35 -36.63
C ALA A 215 4.88 -19.85 -37.44
N LYS A 216 5.41 -18.98 -38.32
CA LYS A 216 6.73 -19.21 -38.93
C LYS A 216 7.76 -18.57 -37.99
N PRO A 217 8.51 -19.38 -37.23
CA PRO A 217 9.54 -18.82 -36.34
C PRO A 217 10.63 -18.16 -37.20
N VAL A 218 11.17 -17.06 -36.73
CA VAL A 218 12.38 -16.48 -37.30
C VAL A 218 13.54 -17.39 -36.97
N LEU A 219 13.97 -18.19 -37.95
CA LEU A 219 15.15 -19.06 -37.82
C LEU A 219 16.38 -18.17 -37.75
N HIS A 220 17.03 -18.12 -36.61
CA HIS A 220 18.41 -17.64 -36.54
C HIS A 220 19.30 -18.78 -36.99
N GLU A 221 20.00 -18.62 -38.08
CA GLU A 221 21.18 -19.42 -38.38
C GLU A 221 22.14 -19.25 -37.22
N HIS A 222 22.42 -20.32 -36.47
CA HIS A 222 23.57 -20.35 -35.58
C HIS A 222 24.83 -20.22 -36.44
N VAL A 223 25.33 -19.00 -36.57
CA VAL A 223 26.69 -18.79 -37.01
C VAL A 223 27.59 -19.25 -35.85
N GLU A 224 28.17 -20.43 -36.00
CA GLU A 224 29.28 -20.84 -35.17
C GLU A 224 30.36 -19.77 -35.28
N VAL A 225 30.50 -18.93 -34.28
CA VAL A 225 31.60 -17.98 -34.19
C VAL A 225 32.87 -18.76 -33.87
N VAL A 226 33.56 -19.13 -34.93
CA VAL A 226 34.97 -19.50 -34.85
C VAL A 226 35.70 -18.31 -34.26
N ARG A 227 36.24 -18.47 -33.05
CA ARG A 227 37.07 -17.46 -32.39
C ARG A 227 38.40 -17.33 -33.14
N ASP A 228 38.45 -16.42 -34.07
CA ASP A 228 39.71 -15.94 -34.59
C ASP A 228 40.07 -14.55 -34.06
N LYS A 229 41.30 -14.46 -33.60
CA LYS A 229 41.89 -13.29 -32.96
C LYS A 229 42.21 -12.20 -33.99
N LYS A 230 41.90 -10.95 -33.59
CA LYS A 230 42.41 -9.70 -34.10
C LYS A 230 41.93 -9.20 -35.48
N VAL A 231 40.97 -8.34 -35.45
CA VAL A 231 40.96 -7.18 -36.38
C VAL A 231 40.70 -5.93 -35.58
N ARG A 232 41.63 -4.95 -35.68
CA ARG A 232 41.50 -3.57 -35.24
C ARG A 232 40.60 -2.84 -36.22
N GLY A 233 39.61 -2.14 -35.71
CA GLY A 233 38.79 -1.19 -36.49
C GLY A 233 37.41 -1.01 -35.88
N ALA A 234 37.31 -0.44 -34.68
CA ALA A 234 36.03 -0.05 -34.11
C ALA A 234 35.41 1.06 -34.98
N SER A 235 34.32 0.77 -35.66
CA SER A 235 33.52 1.76 -36.35
C SER A 235 32.74 2.60 -35.35
N ALA A 236 32.44 3.85 -35.70
CA ALA A 236 31.77 4.86 -34.88
C ALA A 236 30.34 4.47 -34.45
N PHE A 237 29.84 3.25 -34.78
CA PHE A 237 28.53 2.72 -34.43
C PHE A 237 28.54 1.92 -33.10
N GLU A 238 29.71 1.48 -32.61
CA GLU A 238 29.85 0.73 -31.34
C GLU A 238 29.80 1.62 -30.08
N GLN A 239 29.74 2.94 -30.24
CA GLN A 239 29.61 3.85 -29.07
C GLN A 239 28.17 4.10 -28.60
N ALA A 240 27.16 3.50 -29.24
CA ALA A 240 25.74 3.81 -28.96
C ALA A 240 25.03 2.83 -28.00
N THR A 241 25.66 1.74 -27.51
CA THR A 241 24.94 0.65 -26.82
C THR A 241 25.52 0.21 -25.48
N ASP A 242 26.21 1.04 -24.74
CA ASP A 242 26.72 0.65 -23.41
C ASP A 242 25.83 1.20 -22.26
N LYS A 243 24.51 1.13 -22.42
CA LYS A 243 23.57 1.39 -21.33
C LYS A 243 23.58 0.19 -20.37
N LYS A 244 24.29 0.31 -19.25
CA LYS A 244 24.28 -0.73 -18.21
C LYS A 244 22.93 -0.81 -17.50
N ARG A 245 22.45 -2.02 -17.21
CA ARG A 245 21.21 -2.24 -16.46
C ARG A 245 21.28 -1.59 -15.09
N SER A 246 20.19 -1.01 -14.61
CA SER A 246 20.12 -0.45 -13.26
C SER A 246 20.33 -1.54 -12.19
N LEU A 247 20.94 -1.15 -11.07
CA LEU A 247 21.05 -2.02 -9.89
C LEU A 247 19.71 -2.19 -9.16
N VAL A 248 18.77 -1.29 -9.46
CA VAL A 248 17.42 -1.28 -8.90
C VAL A 248 16.45 -1.43 -10.06
N VAL A 249 15.69 -2.49 -10.03
CA VAL A 249 14.69 -2.80 -11.05
C VAL A 249 13.38 -3.23 -10.40
N ARG A 250 12.30 -3.01 -11.11
CA ARG A 250 10.99 -3.49 -10.71
C ARG A 250 10.72 -4.88 -11.28
N ASP A 251 10.14 -5.76 -10.48
CA ASP A 251 9.61 -7.04 -10.91
C ASP A 251 8.21 -7.26 -10.31
N GLY A 252 7.20 -7.06 -11.11
CA GLY A 252 5.82 -7.06 -10.64
C GLY A 252 5.59 -6.01 -9.54
N THR A 253 5.14 -6.45 -8.38
CA THR A 253 4.95 -5.62 -7.18
C THR A 253 6.19 -5.52 -6.30
N ALA A 254 7.25 -6.29 -6.56
CA ALA A 254 8.49 -6.25 -5.80
C ALA A 254 9.47 -5.25 -6.40
N LEU A 255 10.30 -4.66 -5.55
CA LEU A 255 11.47 -3.90 -5.94
C LEU A 255 12.70 -4.75 -5.69
N LEU A 256 13.52 -4.93 -6.71
CA LEU A 256 14.80 -5.63 -6.60
C LEU A 256 15.94 -4.64 -6.51
N VAL A 257 16.78 -4.81 -5.52
CA VAL A 257 18.05 -4.09 -5.39
C VAL A 257 19.19 -5.12 -5.47
N LYS A 258 20.06 -4.97 -6.47
CA LYS A 258 21.12 -5.97 -6.75
C LYS A 258 20.54 -7.39 -6.90
N LYS A 259 19.36 -7.51 -7.53
CA LYS A 259 18.62 -8.77 -7.74
C LYS A 259 18.05 -9.40 -6.46
N GLN A 260 17.94 -8.68 -5.37
CA GLN A 260 17.34 -9.14 -4.11
C GLN A 260 16.07 -8.33 -3.82
N PRO A 261 14.98 -8.95 -3.35
CA PRO A 261 13.81 -8.22 -2.87
C PRO A 261 14.21 -7.22 -1.79
N PHE A 262 13.67 -6.03 -1.90
CA PHE A 262 14.03 -4.91 -1.05
C PHE A 262 12.78 -4.18 -0.56
N PHE A 263 12.68 -4.00 0.74
CA PHE A 263 11.64 -3.18 1.35
C PHE A 263 12.20 -1.80 1.69
N ALA A 264 11.71 -0.78 0.98
CA ALA A 264 12.18 0.58 1.15
C ALA A 264 11.63 1.19 2.46
N LYS A 265 12.53 1.61 3.36
CA LYS A 265 12.24 2.40 4.56
C LYS A 265 12.80 3.80 4.32
N ILE A 266 11.93 4.68 3.83
CA ILE A 266 12.31 5.97 3.26
C ILE A 266 12.05 7.06 4.27
N ILE A 267 12.95 8.03 4.38
CA ILE A 267 12.75 9.27 5.13
C ILE A 267 12.89 10.49 4.23
N GLN A 268 11.99 11.45 4.36
CA GLN A 268 12.13 12.77 3.76
C GLN A 268 13.27 13.55 4.44
N TYR A 269 14.25 13.95 3.63
CA TYR A 269 15.46 14.60 4.11
C TYR A 269 15.26 16.09 4.42
N ASN A 270 15.66 16.51 5.60
CA ASN A 270 15.59 17.90 6.05
C ASN A 270 16.96 18.45 6.51
N GLY A 271 18.07 17.78 6.14
CA GLY A 271 19.43 18.24 6.43
C GLY A 271 20.15 17.46 7.53
N GLU A 272 19.63 16.32 7.96
CA GLU A 272 20.27 15.44 8.93
C GLU A 272 21.53 14.77 8.37
N PRO A 273 22.53 14.43 9.21
CA PRO A 273 23.63 13.59 8.76
C PRO A 273 23.15 12.19 8.35
N PHE A 274 23.64 11.67 7.21
CA PHE A 274 23.22 10.37 6.69
C PHE A 274 23.55 9.20 7.62
N ASN A 275 24.65 9.26 8.37
CA ASN A 275 24.98 8.28 9.40
C ASN A 275 23.94 8.25 10.52
N TYR A 276 23.39 9.40 10.90
CA TYR A 276 22.31 9.48 11.87
C TYR A 276 21.03 8.81 11.34
N LEU A 277 20.63 9.11 10.10
CA LEU A 277 19.47 8.46 9.46
C LEU A 277 19.65 6.95 9.32
N LYS A 278 20.87 6.50 8.99
CA LYS A 278 21.22 5.08 8.97
C LYS A 278 21.10 4.43 10.35
N ALA A 279 21.53 5.11 11.41
CA ALA A 279 21.40 4.63 12.78
C ALA A 279 19.93 4.53 13.23
N LEU A 280 19.02 5.33 12.68
CA LEU A 280 17.58 5.21 12.89
C LEU A 280 16.94 4.05 12.07
N GLY A 281 17.73 3.29 11.29
CA GLY A 281 17.27 2.12 10.56
C GLY A 281 16.69 2.40 9.17
N PHE A 282 16.78 3.62 8.65
CA PHE A 282 16.42 3.93 7.27
C PHE A 282 17.41 3.32 6.28
N ASN A 283 16.92 2.89 5.14
CA ASN A 283 17.74 2.37 4.05
C ASN A 283 17.64 3.22 2.77
N VAL A 284 16.69 4.17 2.74
CA VAL A 284 16.49 5.13 1.64
C VAL A 284 16.31 6.53 2.18
N VAL A 285 16.94 7.51 1.54
CA VAL A 285 16.83 8.94 1.85
C VAL A 285 16.21 9.66 0.65
N GLU A 286 15.10 10.36 0.85
CA GLU A 286 14.45 11.14 -0.20
C GLU A 286 14.85 12.60 -0.12
N LEU A 287 15.44 13.10 -1.21
CA LEU A 287 15.90 14.49 -1.33
C LEU A 287 14.88 15.32 -2.13
N LYS A 288 14.68 16.56 -1.71
CA LYS A 288 13.82 17.53 -2.42
C LYS A 288 14.48 18.10 -3.70
N ARG A 289 15.79 17.90 -3.86
CA ARG A 289 16.60 18.36 -5.01
C ARG A 289 17.48 17.22 -5.49
N THR A 290 17.98 17.33 -6.71
CA THR A 290 18.98 16.40 -7.24
C THR A 290 20.15 16.23 -6.28
N ALA A 291 20.56 14.99 -6.05
CA ALA A 291 21.64 14.66 -5.14
C ALA A 291 22.98 15.29 -5.55
N THR A 292 23.70 15.83 -4.59
CA THR A 292 25.08 16.30 -4.80
C THR A 292 26.05 15.13 -4.78
N TYR A 293 27.27 15.37 -5.33
CA TYR A 293 28.34 14.35 -5.32
C TYR A 293 28.67 13.87 -3.90
N GLU A 294 28.77 14.78 -2.93
CA GLU A 294 29.03 14.48 -1.53
C GLU A 294 27.94 13.61 -0.89
N GLN A 295 26.67 13.89 -1.22
CA GLN A 295 25.55 13.08 -0.75
C GLN A 295 25.58 11.66 -1.35
N LEU A 296 25.91 11.54 -2.65
CA LEU A 296 26.06 10.25 -3.32
C LEU A 296 27.22 9.43 -2.74
N GLU A 297 28.35 10.07 -2.47
CA GLU A 297 29.50 9.43 -1.83
C GLU A 297 29.19 8.99 -0.40
N SER A 298 28.56 9.84 0.39
CA SER A 298 28.13 9.52 1.75
C SER A 298 27.13 8.35 1.77
N ALA A 299 26.14 8.37 0.89
CA ALA A 299 25.18 7.28 0.74
C ALA A 299 25.87 5.96 0.36
N SER A 300 26.89 6.03 -0.52
CA SER A 300 27.65 4.86 -0.93
C SER A 300 28.43 4.25 0.24
N LYS A 301 29.09 5.06 1.06
CA LYS A 301 29.85 4.62 2.23
C LYS A 301 28.99 3.97 3.31
N LEU A 302 27.73 4.44 3.43
CA LEU A 302 26.80 3.98 4.46
C LEU A 302 25.82 2.88 3.96
N ASP A 303 25.95 2.44 2.70
CA ASP A 303 24.99 1.56 2.03
C ASP A 303 23.55 2.06 2.16
N LEU A 304 23.36 3.35 1.89
CA LEU A 304 22.07 4.01 1.75
C LEU A 304 21.72 4.19 0.27
N TRP A 305 20.44 4.18 -0.04
CA TRP A 305 19.92 4.56 -1.34
C TRP A 305 19.33 5.96 -1.31
N ILE A 306 19.27 6.60 -2.46
CA ILE A 306 18.71 7.95 -2.62
C ILE A 306 17.53 7.90 -3.58
N VAL A 307 16.47 8.62 -3.25
CA VAL A 307 15.40 9.04 -4.14
C VAL A 307 15.50 10.55 -4.30
N CYS A 308 15.54 11.05 -5.53
CA CYS A 308 15.64 12.49 -5.76
C CYS A 308 15.10 12.87 -7.15
N PRO A 309 14.80 14.16 -7.40
CA PRO A 309 14.54 14.64 -8.75
C PRO A 309 15.76 14.41 -9.65
N PRO A 310 15.54 14.14 -10.95
CA PRO A 310 16.62 14.04 -11.92
C PRO A 310 17.34 15.39 -12.09
N PRO A 311 18.57 15.40 -12.65
CA PRO A 311 19.27 16.63 -12.97
C PRO A 311 18.42 17.58 -13.84
N SER A 312 18.60 18.88 -13.66
CA SER A 312 17.83 19.90 -14.40
C SER A 312 18.06 19.90 -15.91
N ASN A 313 19.22 19.36 -16.35
CA ASN A 313 19.60 19.27 -17.76
C ASN A 313 19.21 17.92 -18.43
N VAL A 314 18.32 17.15 -17.81
CA VAL A 314 17.72 15.96 -18.42
C VAL A 314 17.03 16.35 -19.73
N GLY A 315 17.21 15.53 -20.77
CA GLY A 315 16.79 15.83 -22.15
C GLY A 315 17.87 16.53 -22.98
N LEU A 316 18.84 17.23 -22.37
CA LEU A 316 19.93 17.91 -23.03
C LEU A 316 21.27 17.16 -22.93
N SER A 317 21.46 16.36 -21.88
CA SER A 317 22.68 15.59 -21.66
C SER A 317 22.38 14.25 -20.97
N LYS A 318 23.32 13.28 -21.15
CA LYS A 318 23.23 11.98 -20.48
C LYS A 318 23.42 12.12 -18.96
N ILE A 319 22.66 11.37 -18.18
CA ILE A 319 22.83 11.29 -16.72
C ILE A 319 24.08 10.45 -16.42
N PRO A 320 25.08 10.98 -15.71
CA PRO A 320 26.34 10.30 -15.45
C PRO A 320 26.19 9.07 -14.54
N PHE A 321 27.12 8.11 -14.62
CA PHE A 321 27.13 6.88 -13.82
C PHE A 321 27.32 7.11 -12.31
N HIS A 322 27.85 8.27 -11.89
CA HIS A 322 27.99 8.52 -10.45
C HIS A 322 26.66 8.57 -9.68
N PHE A 323 25.52 8.65 -10.41
CA PHE A 323 24.18 8.50 -9.81
C PHE A 323 23.78 7.05 -9.55
N ASP A 324 24.71 6.09 -9.49
CA ASP A 324 24.40 4.67 -9.23
C ASP A 324 23.75 4.43 -7.86
N ARG A 325 23.92 5.34 -6.90
CA ARG A 325 23.23 5.29 -5.60
C ARG A 325 21.84 5.90 -5.61
N VAL A 326 21.40 6.49 -6.70
CA VAL A 326 20.00 6.87 -6.88
C VAL A 326 19.21 5.64 -7.30
N MET A 327 18.31 5.20 -6.41
CA MET A 327 17.50 4.02 -6.68
C MET A 327 16.34 4.33 -7.61
N ALA A 328 15.81 5.54 -7.54
CA ALA A 328 14.67 5.97 -8.35
C ALA A 328 14.65 7.50 -8.52
N TRP A 329 14.12 7.96 -9.65
CA TRP A 329 13.86 9.37 -9.89
C TRP A 329 12.45 9.75 -9.45
N THR A 330 12.30 10.85 -8.70
CA THR A 330 10.96 11.36 -8.35
C THR A 330 10.52 12.45 -9.32
N LEU A 331 9.25 12.40 -9.69
CA LEU A 331 8.56 13.43 -10.47
C LEU A 331 7.99 14.55 -9.61
N GLY A 332 8.05 14.40 -8.28
CA GLY A 332 7.51 15.33 -7.30
C GLY A 332 6.27 14.82 -6.59
N ASP A 333 5.77 15.67 -5.68
CA ASP A 333 4.58 15.42 -4.87
C ASP A 333 3.33 16.07 -5.51
N ASN A 334 2.15 15.58 -5.13
CA ASN A 334 0.83 16.11 -5.49
C ASN A 334 0.51 16.12 -6.99
N LEU A 335 0.89 15.06 -7.70
CA LEU A 335 0.61 14.91 -9.12
C LEU A 335 -0.89 14.67 -9.36
N THR A 336 -1.41 15.30 -10.43
CA THR A 336 -2.81 15.22 -10.86
C THR A 336 -2.91 14.93 -12.35
N GLY A 337 -4.11 14.60 -12.83
CA GLY A 337 -4.36 14.40 -14.27
C GLY A 337 -4.06 15.61 -15.15
N ARG A 338 -4.06 16.81 -14.59
CA ARG A 338 -3.67 18.03 -15.32
C ARG A 338 -2.19 18.06 -15.68
N ASP A 339 -1.38 17.33 -14.94
CA ASP A 339 0.07 17.30 -15.11
C ASP A 339 0.50 16.23 -16.13
N LEU A 340 -0.41 15.37 -16.60
CA LEU A 340 -0.10 14.21 -17.44
C LEU A 340 0.77 14.52 -18.66
N PRO A 341 0.49 15.54 -19.50
CA PRO A 341 1.33 15.81 -20.67
C PRO A 341 2.76 16.20 -20.30
N VAL A 342 2.92 16.98 -19.23
CA VAL A 342 4.24 17.39 -18.72
C VAL A 342 4.98 16.19 -18.11
N ILE A 343 4.26 15.33 -17.40
CA ILE A 343 4.79 14.11 -16.81
C ILE A 343 5.28 13.14 -17.90
N GLU A 344 4.50 12.93 -18.94
CA GLU A 344 4.87 12.07 -20.07
C GLU A 344 6.15 12.54 -20.74
N GLN A 345 6.20 13.81 -21.09
CA GLN A 345 7.41 14.40 -21.68
C GLN A 345 8.61 14.22 -20.73
N ARG A 346 8.42 14.49 -19.44
CA ARG A 346 9.51 14.40 -18.46
C ARG A 346 10.01 12.96 -18.28
N ILE A 347 9.13 11.99 -18.28
CA ILE A 347 9.49 10.56 -18.23
C ILE A 347 10.31 10.18 -19.45
N GLN A 348 9.89 10.60 -20.65
CA GLN A 348 10.61 10.34 -21.87
C GLN A 348 12.03 10.94 -21.81
N GLU A 349 12.16 12.21 -21.42
CA GLU A 349 13.45 12.88 -21.24
C GLU A 349 14.38 12.11 -20.28
N ILE A 350 13.84 11.62 -19.14
CA ILE A 350 14.59 10.84 -18.16
C ILE A 350 15.05 9.51 -18.78
N ARG A 351 14.15 8.76 -19.43
CA ARG A 351 14.45 7.45 -20.03
C ARG A 351 15.51 7.55 -21.13
N GLU A 352 15.48 8.61 -21.93
CA GLU A 352 16.46 8.86 -22.98
C GLU A 352 17.83 9.27 -22.42
N SER A 353 17.84 10.04 -21.34
CA SER A 353 19.07 10.60 -20.75
C SER A 353 19.75 9.66 -19.76
N ASP A 354 19.00 8.78 -19.08
CA ASP A 354 19.60 7.88 -18.08
C ASP A 354 20.42 6.77 -18.76
N GLN A 355 21.67 6.67 -18.36
CA GLN A 355 22.57 5.62 -18.83
C GLN A 355 22.29 4.26 -18.15
N ARG A 356 21.43 4.23 -17.12
CA ARG A 356 20.98 3.02 -16.47
C ARG A 356 19.57 2.64 -16.93
N VAL A 357 19.49 1.60 -17.75
CA VAL A 357 18.20 1.08 -18.24
C VAL A 357 17.40 0.49 -17.10
N GLY A 358 16.12 0.85 -17.00
CA GLY A 358 15.17 0.26 -16.05
C GLY A 358 15.23 0.84 -14.63
N ARG A 359 15.93 1.99 -14.41
CA ARG A 359 15.83 2.68 -13.11
C ARG A 359 14.41 3.17 -12.89
N PRO A 360 13.80 2.87 -11.72
CA PRO A 360 12.41 3.25 -11.46
C PRO A 360 12.17 4.75 -11.45
N ILE A 361 10.97 5.15 -11.87
CA ILE A 361 10.46 6.52 -11.77
C ILE A 361 9.26 6.50 -10.83
N ILE A 362 9.24 7.43 -9.87
CA ILE A 362 8.26 7.50 -8.81
C ILE A 362 7.38 8.73 -9.00
N GLY A 363 6.07 8.55 -8.79
CA GLY A 363 5.10 9.63 -8.72
C GLY A 363 4.29 9.58 -7.43
N HIS A 364 4.10 10.74 -6.79
CA HIS A 364 3.18 10.87 -5.66
C HIS A 364 1.86 11.47 -6.16
N ALA A 365 0.87 10.61 -6.37
CA ALA A 365 -0.42 10.96 -6.92
C ALA A 365 -1.42 11.36 -5.84
N ILE A 366 -2.18 12.43 -6.08
CA ILE A 366 -3.34 12.79 -5.26
C ILE A 366 -4.66 12.53 -5.98
N SER A 367 -4.66 12.48 -7.33
CA SER A 367 -5.79 12.09 -8.18
C SER A 367 -5.31 11.39 -9.44
N ASP A 368 -6.25 10.89 -10.21
CA ASP A 368 -6.00 10.28 -11.53
C ASP A 368 -5.01 9.09 -11.47
N TRP A 369 -5.16 8.26 -10.45
CA TRP A 369 -4.32 7.12 -10.14
C TRP A 369 -4.12 6.18 -11.33
N THR A 370 -5.22 5.87 -12.03
CA THR A 370 -5.19 4.96 -13.19
C THR A 370 -4.27 5.49 -14.29
N ALA A 371 -4.37 6.78 -14.60
CA ALA A 371 -3.53 7.42 -15.61
C ALA A 371 -2.06 7.45 -15.18
N LEU A 372 -1.78 7.86 -13.94
CA LEU A 372 -0.43 7.94 -13.39
C LEU A 372 0.21 6.56 -13.18
N THR A 373 -0.59 5.53 -12.86
CA THR A 373 -0.12 4.14 -12.79
C THR A 373 0.49 3.68 -14.11
N ASN A 374 -0.09 4.11 -15.22
CA ASN A 374 0.43 3.76 -16.53
C ASN A 374 1.76 4.46 -16.86
N LEU A 375 2.06 5.58 -16.23
CA LEU A 375 3.23 6.42 -16.54
C LEU A 375 4.43 6.11 -15.63
N THR A 376 4.21 5.86 -14.35
CA THR A 376 5.28 5.69 -13.37
C THR A 376 5.55 4.21 -13.06
N ASP A 377 6.71 3.88 -12.53
CA ASP A 377 7.06 2.52 -12.12
C ASP A 377 6.61 2.22 -10.69
N ILE A 378 6.63 3.24 -9.84
CA ILE A 378 6.21 3.17 -8.43
C ILE A 378 5.28 4.34 -8.17
N LEU A 379 4.14 4.08 -7.55
CA LEU A 379 3.27 5.12 -7.04
C LEU A 379 3.38 5.22 -5.52
N VAL A 380 3.37 6.44 -5.02
CA VAL A 380 3.30 6.72 -3.59
C VAL A 380 1.87 7.08 -3.23
N ALA A 381 1.31 6.34 -2.28
CA ALA A 381 -0.02 6.55 -1.73
C ALA A 381 0.07 7.18 -0.34
N GLY A 382 -0.61 8.29 -0.09
CA GLY A 382 -0.50 8.98 1.19
C GLY A 382 -1.82 9.52 1.72
N LEU A 383 -2.02 9.34 3.02
CA LEU A 383 -3.02 10.04 3.83
C LEU A 383 -2.34 10.59 5.08
N GLN A 384 -2.92 11.63 5.66
CA GLN A 384 -2.47 12.21 6.91
C GLN A 384 -3.59 12.17 7.96
N PRO A 385 -3.96 10.97 8.44
CA PRO A 385 -5.16 10.79 9.26
C PRO A 385 -4.95 11.18 10.74
N LEU A 386 -3.72 11.24 11.23
CA LEU A 386 -3.45 11.41 12.66
C LEU A 386 -3.95 12.75 13.19
N GLY A 387 -4.77 12.67 14.23
CA GLY A 387 -5.37 13.81 14.91
C GLY A 387 -6.55 14.46 14.21
N THR A 388 -6.96 14.00 13.02
CA THR A 388 -8.01 14.65 12.24
C THR A 388 -9.07 13.72 11.68
N SER A 389 -8.82 12.40 11.61
CA SER A 389 -9.69 11.49 10.87
C SER A 389 -9.67 10.09 11.43
N SER A 390 -10.82 9.42 11.37
CA SER A 390 -10.95 7.96 11.59
C SER A 390 -10.36 7.12 10.47
N LEU A 391 -9.89 7.72 9.39
CA LEU A 391 -9.31 7.01 8.24
C LEU A 391 -8.03 6.22 8.56
N ALA A 392 -7.44 6.41 9.72
CA ALA A 392 -6.33 5.56 10.14
C ALA A 392 -6.70 4.08 10.11
N SER A 393 -7.91 3.74 10.53
CA SER A 393 -8.45 2.37 10.50
C SER A 393 -8.88 1.88 9.12
N LEU A 394 -8.99 2.77 8.14
CA LEU A 394 -9.32 2.44 6.75
C LEU A 394 -8.10 2.56 5.83
N TYR A 395 -6.92 2.79 6.39
CA TYR A 395 -5.73 3.09 5.58
C TYR A 395 -5.30 1.88 4.73
N SER A 396 -5.41 0.66 5.27
CA SER A 396 -5.12 -0.56 4.51
C SER A 396 -6.04 -0.72 3.32
N ASP A 397 -7.34 -0.52 3.49
CA ASP A 397 -8.32 -0.62 2.42
C ASP A 397 -8.11 0.47 1.36
N TRP A 398 -7.79 1.68 1.80
CA TRP A 398 -7.46 2.79 0.93
C TRP A 398 -6.24 2.51 0.05
N ILE A 399 -5.19 1.86 0.59
CA ILE A 399 -4.01 1.42 -0.15
C ILE A 399 -4.35 0.23 -1.04
N GLN A 400 -5.11 -0.74 -0.53
CA GLN A 400 -5.48 -1.95 -1.26
C GLN A 400 -6.25 -1.64 -2.54
N VAL A 401 -7.25 -0.76 -2.49
CA VAL A 401 -8.01 -0.35 -3.68
C VAL A 401 -7.09 0.26 -4.73
N ARG A 402 -6.09 1.03 -4.33
CA ARG A 402 -5.09 1.61 -5.24
C ARG A 402 -4.14 0.55 -5.79
N SER A 403 -3.76 -0.43 -4.98
CA SER A 403 -2.98 -1.58 -5.43
C SER A 403 -3.74 -2.41 -6.46
N ASP A 404 -5.03 -2.63 -6.25
CA ASP A 404 -5.89 -3.35 -7.19
C ASP A 404 -6.02 -2.58 -8.52
N LYS A 405 -6.08 -1.25 -8.49
CA LYS A 405 -6.06 -0.40 -9.69
C LYS A 405 -4.78 -0.52 -10.50
N THR A 406 -3.65 -0.77 -9.85
CA THR A 406 -2.40 -1.10 -10.57
C THR A 406 -2.40 -2.50 -11.17
N GLY A 407 -3.49 -3.27 -10.98
CA GLY A 407 -3.61 -4.67 -11.36
C GLY A 407 -2.64 -5.57 -10.59
N ASN A 408 -2.20 -5.16 -9.39
CA ASN A 408 -1.16 -5.83 -8.61
C ASN A 408 0.14 -6.07 -9.42
N ARG A 409 0.45 -5.16 -10.35
CA ARG A 409 1.62 -5.28 -11.25
C ARG A 409 2.73 -4.30 -10.91
N ARG A 410 2.49 -3.33 -10.04
CA ARG A 410 3.46 -2.29 -9.66
C ARG A 410 3.56 -2.17 -8.15
N PRO A 411 4.75 -1.91 -7.63
CA PRO A 411 4.90 -1.62 -6.22
C PRO A 411 4.21 -0.31 -5.86
N ILE A 412 3.49 -0.30 -4.77
CA ILE A 412 3.02 0.90 -4.11
C ILE A 412 3.89 1.14 -2.89
N TRP A 413 4.33 2.37 -2.72
CA TRP A 413 4.87 2.85 -1.46
C TRP A 413 3.81 3.64 -0.72
N ALA A 414 3.82 3.56 0.59
CA ALA A 414 2.83 4.24 1.42
C ALA A 414 3.48 5.32 2.26
N ASP A 415 2.85 6.50 2.32
CA ASP A 415 3.23 7.57 3.24
C ASP A 415 2.78 7.22 4.65
N VAL A 416 3.70 7.18 5.58
CA VAL A 416 3.40 7.05 7.00
C VAL A 416 3.70 8.37 7.69
N GLN A 417 2.68 8.95 8.28
CA GLN A 417 2.73 10.22 8.98
C GLN A 417 3.54 10.11 10.27
N THR A 418 4.49 11.01 10.50
CA THR A 418 5.33 11.06 11.72
C THR A 418 5.15 12.31 12.54
N GLU A 419 4.36 13.25 12.06
CA GLU A 419 4.03 14.54 12.69
C GLU A 419 2.55 14.84 12.43
N LEU A 420 1.95 15.68 13.25
CA LEU A 420 0.60 16.18 12.96
C LEU A 420 0.61 16.97 11.64
N SER A 421 -0.49 16.91 10.90
CA SER A 421 -0.57 17.55 9.58
C SER A 421 -0.31 19.06 9.67
N PRO A 422 0.30 19.68 8.64
CA PRO A 422 0.52 21.13 8.63
C PRO A 422 -0.77 21.96 8.78
N ALA A 423 -1.90 21.44 8.27
CA ALA A 423 -3.19 22.10 8.41
C ALA A 423 -3.66 22.10 9.87
N LEU A 424 -3.59 20.94 10.53
CA LEU A 424 -3.92 20.80 11.94
C LEU A 424 -3.01 21.66 12.82
N MET A 425 -1.71 21.64 12.57
CA MET A 425 -0.75 22.47 13.32
C MET A 425 -0.98 23.97 13.14
N ARG A 426 -1.42 24.42 11.97
CA ARG A 426 -1.84 25.82 11.77
C ARG A 426 -3.06 26.16 12.65
N GLN A 427 -4.06 25.27 12.68
CA GLN A 427 -5.24 25.47 13.52
C GLN A 427 -4.90 25.51 15.01
N ILE A 428 -4.04 24.60 15.48
CA ILE A 428 -3.55 24.60 16.87
C ILE A 428 -2.83 25.90 17.19
N LYS A 429 -1.89 26.34 16.34
CA LYS A 429 -1.14 27.59 16.52
C LYS A 429 -2.03 28.85 16.51
N THR A 430 -3.11 28.82 15.73
CA THR A 430 -4.09 29.92 15.69
C THR A 430 -4.82 30.05 17.03
N LEU A 431 -5.14 28.93 17.67
CA LEU A 431 -5.85 28.89 18.94
C LEU A 431 -4.91 29.08 20.13
N VAL A 432 -3.69 28.54 20.02
CA VAL A 432 -2.71 28.47 21.12
C VAL A 432 -1.35 29.01 20.64
N PRO A 433 -1.02 30.27 20.96
CA PRO A 433 0.27 30.87 20.56
C PRO A 433 1.51 30.10 21.03
N GLN A 434 1.43 29.45 22.20
CA GLN A 434 2.48 28.60 22.74
C GLN A 434 1.98 27.15 22.79
N VAL A 435 2.19 26.43 21.68
CA VAL A 435 1.77 25.03 21.57
C VAL A 435 2.62 24.16 22.49
N PRO A 436 2.00 23.33 23.38
CA PRO A 436 2.73 22.35 24.15
C PRO A 436 3.33 21.27 23.24
N PRO A 437 4.29 20.48 23.72
CA PRO A 437 4.80 19.34 22.96
C PRO A 437 3.68 18.39 22.55
N THR A 438 3.58 18.11 21.25
CA THR A 438 2.56 17.25 20.65
C THR A 438 3.23 16.13 19.82
N PRO A 439 4.01 15.23 20.43
CA PRO A 439 4.64 14.13 19.72
C PRO A 439 3.59 13.09 19.26
N VAL A 440 3.75 12.56 18.05
CA VAL A 440 2.94 11.43 17.60
C VAL A 440 3.34 10.19 18.40
N GLU A 441 2.37 9.41 18.81
CA GLU A 441 2.60 8.23 19.62
C GLU A 441 3.25 7.09 18.83
N PRO A 442 4.12 6.29 19.45
CA PRO A 442 4.74 5.14 18.81
C PRO A 442 3.73 4.17 18.23
N GLU A 443 2.64 3.94 18.96
CA GLU A 443 1.55 3.04 18.57
C GLU A 443 0.84 3.53 17.31
N GLN A 444 0.66 4.84 17.14
CA GLN A 444 0.06 5.43 15.96
C GLN A 444 0.92 5.26 14.71
N ILE A 445 2.22 5.52 14.82
CA ILE A 445 3.16 5.35 13.69
C ILE A 445 3.28 3.88 13.32
N LYS A 446 3.38 3.00 14.33
CA LYS A 446 3.43 1.56 14.12
C LYS A 446 2.16 1.05 13.44
N PHE A 447 0.99 1.46 13.92
CA PHE A 447 -0.29 1.07 13.34
C PHE A 447 -0.38 1.46 11.86
N LEU A 448 -0.08 2.71 11.51
CA LEU A 448 -0.10 3.15 10.11
C LEU A 448 0.90 2.39 9.23
N ALA A 449 2.08 2.04 9.77
CA ALA A 449 3.05 1.25 9.03
C ALA A 449 2.53 -0.17 8.73
N TYR A 450 1.84 -0.79 9.69
CA TYR A 450 1.24 -2.11 9.50
C TYR A 450 0.01 -2.04 8.58
N GLU A 451 -0.85 -1.02 8.72
CA GLU A 451 -1.96 -0.75 7.81
C GLU A 451 -1.47 -0.59 6.35
N ALA A 452 -0.35 0.12 6.17
CA ALA A 452 0.27 0.24 4.86
C ALA A 452 0.67 -1.13 4.27
N ILE A 453 1.31 -1.98 5.08
CA ILE A 453 1.74 -3.31 4.66
C ILE A 453 0.54 -4.21 4.35
N THR A 454 -0.47 -4.23 5.21
CA THR A 454 -1.68 -5.05 5.02
C THR A 454 -2.52 -4.59 3.83
N GLY A 455 -2.43 -3.30 3.46
CA GLY A 455 -2.96 -2.75 2.22
C GLY A 455 -2.16 -3.10 0.96
N GLY A 456 -1.00 -3.76 1.10
CA GLY A 456 -0.17 -4.20 -0.03
C GLY A 456 1.01 -3.29 -0.37
N ALA A 457 1.35 -2.33 0.49
CA ALA A 457 2.53 -1.50 0.27
C ALA A 457 3.82 -2.33 0.30
N ARG A 458 4.72 -2.03 -0.63
CA ARG A 458 6.05 -2.66 -0.78
C ARG A 458 7.21 -1.74 -0.37
N GLY A 459 6.88 -0.68 0.32
CA GLY A 459 7.80 0.27 0.92
C GLY A 459 7.04 1.32 1.70
N ILE A 460 7.70 1.91 2.68
CA ILE A 460 7.14 2.95 3.55
C ILE A 460 7.97 4.20 3.40
N ARG A 461 7.29 5.31 3.12
CA ARG A 461 7.84 6.65 3.09
C ARG A 461 7.37 7.40 4.33
N PHE A 462 8.26 7.55 5.31
CA PHE A 462 7.99 8.33 6.51
C PHE A 462 8.04 9.81 6.18
N THR A 463 6.91 10.48 6.30
CA THR A 463 6.81 11.92 6.02
C THR A 463 7.40 12.71 7.19
N SER A 464 8.25 13.68 6.88
CA SER A 464 8.93 14.50 7.89
C SER A 464 9.12 15.93 7.35
N SER A 465 8.56 16.91 8.05
CA SER A 465 8.73 18.32 7.72
C SER A 465 9.89 18.98 8.47
N ASN A 466 10.30 18.38 9.60
CA ASN A 466 11.34 18.89 10.48
C ASN A 466 12.47 17.86 10.63
N ARG A 467 13.67 18.36 10.95
CA ARG A 467 14.85 17.52 11.22
C ARG A 467 14.58 16.53 12.36
N LEU A 468 15.23 15.37 12.30
CA LEU A 468 15.15 14.31 13.32
C LEU A 468 16.27 14.39 14.37
N ASP A 469 17.35 15.13 14.10
CA ASP A 469 18.53 15.26 14.95
C ASP A 469 18.46 16.46 15.91
N GLY A 470 17.27 17.06 16.07
CA GLY A 470 17.06 18.13 17.04
C GLY A 470 17.13 17.63 18.49
N VAL A 471 17.48 18.54 19.39
CA VAL A 471 17.67 18.25 20.83
C VAL A 471 16.38 18.40 21.64
N ASP A 472 15.32 18.95 21.05
CA ASP A 472 14.04 19.13 21.72
C ASP A 472 13.35 17.79 22.00
N PRO A 473 12.53 17.69 23.07
CA PRO A 473 11.92 16.43 23.47
C PRO A 473 11.02 15.80 22.40
N VAL A 474 10.27 16.60 21.62
CA VAL A 474 9.34 16.09 20.57
C VAL A 474 10.11 15.44 19.44
N THR A 475 11.16 16.12 18.96
CA THR A 475 12.05 15.58 17.91
C THR A 475 12.74 14.30 18.37
N ARG A 476 13.24 14.30 19.61
CA ARG A 476 13.91 13.13 20.17
C ARG A 476 12.97 11.93 20.33
N LEU A 477 11.76 12.14 20.84
CA LEU A 477 10.71 11.10 20.91
C LEU A 477 10.38 10.52 19.52
N ARG A 478 10.23 11.40 18.53
CA ARG A 478 9.96 10.99 17.15
C ARG A 478 11.11 10.16 16.58
N ALA A 479 12.35 10.57 16.76
CA ALA A 479 13.52 9.83 16.30
C ALA A 479 13.60 8.43 16.95
N LEU A 480 13.40 8.33 18.26
CA LEU A 480 13.38 7.07 19.01
C LEU A 480 12.24 6.15 18.54
N THR A 481 11.06 6.72 18.29
CA THR A 481 9.91 5.97 17.75
C THR A 481 10.22 5.40 16.37
N LEU A 482 10.78 6.20 15.47
CA LEU A 482 11.14 5.76 14.12
C LEU A 482 12.24 4.70 14.14
N GLN A 483 13.22 4.84 15.01
CA GLN A 483 14.24 3.82 15.20
C GLN A 483 13.63 2.49 15.63
N TRP A 484 12.69 2.51 16.56
CA TRP A 484 11.98 1.32 17.00
C TRP A 484 11.14 0.69 15.91
N VAL A 485 10.30 1.46 15.22
CA VAL A 485 9.46 0.96 14.12
C VAL A 485 10.31 0.37 13.00
N ASN A 486 11.41 1.04 12.62
CA ASN A 486 12.33 0.53 11.60
C ASN A 486 13.02 -0.78 12.00
N ALA A 487 13.30 -0.96 13.29
CA ALA A 487 13.87 -2.21 13.80
C ALA A 487 12.87 -3.38 13.69
N GLU A 488 11.59 -3.15 14.02
CA GLU A 488 10.54 -4.16 13.81
C GLU A 488 10.33 -4.47 12.33
N LEU A 489 10.25 -3.45 11.47
CA LEU A 489 10.11 -3.63 10.02
C LEU A 489 11.28 -4.43 9.41
N ALA A 490 12.49 -4.27 9.94
CA ALA A 490 13.64 -5.05 9.49
C ALA A 490 13.49 -6.56 9.79
N GLN A 491 12.80 -6.92 10.87
CA GLN A 491 12.50 -8.32 11.17
C GLN A 491 11.44 -8.91 10.23
N LEU A 492 10.51 -8.08 9.74
CA LEU A 492 9.44 -8.49 8.83
C LEU A 492 9.88 -8.47 7.35
N GLU A 493 11.04 -7.90 7.03
CA GLU A 493 11.50 -7.65 5.66
C GLU A 493 11.41 -8.87 4.72
N PRO A 494 11.75 -10.12 5.13
CA PRO A 494 11.64 -11.28 4.25
C PRO A 494 10.23 -11.53 3.70
N TRP A 495 9.20 -11.20 4.48
CA TRP A 495 7.79 -11.35 4.06
C TRP A 495 7.30 -10.14 3.28
N VAL A 496 7.55 -8.95 3.80
CA VAL A 496 6.99 -7.72 3.22
C VAL A 496 7.66 -7.30 1.91
N ALA A 497 8.92 -7.67 1.69
CA ALA A 497 9.64 -7.36 0.46
C ALA A 497 9.28 -8.29 -0.70
N GLY A 498 9.19 -9.60 -0.46
CA GLY A 498 9.03 -10.61 -1.52
C GLY A 498 7.91 -11.62 -1.29
N GLY A 499 7.25 -11.61 -0.12
CA GLY A 499 6.18 -12.54 0.18
C GLY A 499 4.88 -12.28 -0.60
N VAL A 500 4.05 -13.30 -0.74
CA VAL A 500 2.75 -13.23 -1.40
C VAL A 500 1.65 -13.02 -0.37
N MET A 501 0.95 -11.90 -0.48
CA MET A 501 -0.23 -11.65 0.34
C MET A 501 -1.37 -12.56 -0.11
N THR A 502 -1.95 -13.32 0.80
CA THR A 502 -2.98 -14.33 0.49
C THR A 502 -4.39 -13.93 0.92
N GLY A 503 -4.54 -12.75 1.50
CA GLY A 503 -5.83 -12.17 1.83
C GLY A 503 -6.00 -11.87 3.31
N LYS A 504 -7.10 -11.23 3.64
CA LYS A 504 -7.55 -10.98 5.02
C LYS A 504 -8.34 -12.18 5.51
N LEU A 505 -8.09 -12.60 6.73
CA LEU A 505 -8.88 -13.61 7.45
C LEU A 505 -9.94 -12.86 8.26
N SER A 506 -11.22 -13.16 8.01
CA SER A 506 -12.30 -12.63 8.85
C SER A 506 -12.46 -13.52 10.08
N LEU A 507 -12.49 -12.90 11.24
CA LEU A 507 -12.79 -13.60 12.48
C LEU A 507 -14.31 -13.71 12.67
N PRO A 508 -14.80 -14.80 13.29
CA PRO A 508 -16.23 -15.04 13.40
C PRO A 508 -16.95 -14.20 14.47
N ASP A 509 -16.22 -13.39 15.22
CA ASP A 509 -16.78 -12.56 16.30
C ASP A 509 -16.67 -11.06 15.97
N ASP A 510 -17.50 -10.26 16.66
CA ASP A 510 -17.48 -8.78 16.56
C ASP A 510 -16.23 -8.15 17.24
N SER A 511 -15.13 -8.87 17.34
CA SER A 511 -13.91 -8.38 17.99
C SER A 511 -13.26 -7.19 17.27
N GLY A 512 -13.66 -6.96 16.02
CA GLY A 512 -13.05 -5.93 15.16
C GLY A 512 -11.58 -6.21 14.81
N ILE A 513 -11.14 -7.47 14.95
CA ILE A 513 -9.76 -7.87 14.62
C ILE A 513 -9.65 -8.26 13.15
N GLU A 514 -8.64 -7.73 12.50
CA GLU A 514 -8.25 -8.09 11.14
C GLU A 514 -6.92 -8.87 11.17
N VAL A 515 -6.86 -9.95 10.41
CA VAL A 515 -5.65 -10.75 10.25
C VAL A 515 -5.28 -10.83 8.79
N THR A 516 -4.12 -10.33 8.42
CA THR A 516 -3.60 -10.40 7.06
C THR A 516 -2.45 -11.40 6.99
N ALA A 517 -2.52 -12.31 6.02
CA ALA A 517 -1.52 -13.36 5.84
C ALA A 517 -0.60 -13.08 4.66
N ILE A 518 0.71 -13.20 4.90
CA ILE A 518 1.77 -13.06 3.90
C ILE A 518 2.61 -14.33 3.90
N ASN A 519 2.65 -15.01 2.76
CA ASN A 519 3.33 -16.29 2.62
C ASN A 519 4.70 -16.14 1.99
N THR A 520 5.67 -16.86 2.55
CA THR A 520 6.92 -17.23 1.87
C THR A 520 6.95 -18.76 1.72
N SER A 521 7.97 -19.30 1.09
CA SER A 521 8.09 -20.76 0.95
C SER A 521 8.37 -21.51 2.26
N ARG A 522 8.86 -20.82 3.31
CA ARG A 522 9.28 -21.43 4.59
C ARG A 522 8.37 -21.11 5.75
N SER A 523 7.55 -20.10 5.61
CA SER A 523 6.81 -19.56 6.72
C SER A 523 5.65 -18.70 6.25
N ARG A 524 4.70 -18.54 7.12
CA ARG A 524 3.55 -17.67 6.96
C ARG A 524 3.58 -16.60 8.05
N LEU A 525 3.56 -15.34 7.66
CA LEU A 525 3.43 -14.22 8.56
C LEU A 525 1.95 -13.84 8.65
N LEU A 526 1.44 -13.75 9.87
CA LEU A 526 0.12 -13.21 10.18
C LEU A 526 0.30 -11.86 10.85
N LEU A 527 -0.19 -10.82 10.22
CA LEU A 527 -0.27 -9.47 10.80
C LEU A 527 -1.67 -9.30 11.37
N ILE A 528 -1.72 -9.11 12.68
CA ILE A 528 -2.95 -8.98 13.44
C ILE A 528 -3.10 -7.53 13.84
N GLN A 529 -4.24 -6.94 13.51
CA GLN A 529 -4.55 -5.55 13.79
C GLN A 529 -5.96 -5.45 14.36
N ARG A 530 -6.17 -4.46 15.20
CA ARG A 530 -7.48 -4.09 15.70
C ARG A 530 -7.78 -2.65 15.31
N PRO A 531 -8.33 -2.42 14.12
CA PRO A 531 -8.73 -1.09 13.72
C PRO A 531 -9.88 -0.58 14.62
N THR A 532 -9.77 0.65 15.09
CA THR A 532 -10.84 1.33 15.83
C THR A 532 -11.54 2.27 14.88
N TYR A 533 -12.77 1.95 14.51
CA TYR A 533 -13.59 2.79 13.65
C TYR A 533 -14.19 3.94 14.47
N HIS A 534 -14.30 5.12 13.88
CA HIS A 534 -14.97 6.31 14.44
C HIS A 534 -14.19 7.07 15.53
N GLU A 535 -12.91 6.89 15.68
CA GLU A 535 -12.10 7.67 16.62
C GLU A 535 -11.15 8.63 15.88
N GLN A 536 -11.14 9.86 16.28
CA GLN A 536 -10.20 10.88 15.80
C GLN A 536 -8.77 10.59 16.29
N TYR A 537 -8.66 9.93 17.41
CA TYR A 537 -7.43 9.63 18.10
C TYR A 537 -7.25 8.13 18.26
N LEU A 538 -6.12 7.64 17.79
CA LEU A 538 -5.69 6.25 17.98
C LEU A 538 -4.88 6.16 19.28
N ALA A 539 -5.53 6.10 20.42
CA ALA A 539 -4.88 5.64 21.61
C ALA A 539 -4.80 4.12 21.60
N GLY A 540 -3.70 3.56 22.04
CA GLY A 540 -3.60 2.12 22.24
C GLY A 540 -4.73 1.63 23.14
N ASP A 541 -5.56 0.75 22.61
CA ASP A 541 -6.55 0.03 23.41
C ASP A 541 -5.87 -0.89 24.42
N GLN A 542 -6.63 -1.34 25.42
CA GLN A 542 -6.15 -2.43 26.25
C GLN A 542 -5.87 -3.65 25.37
N PRO A 543 -4.77 -4.37 25.62
CA PRO A 543 -4.57 -5.64 24.96
C PRO A 543 -5.79 -6.51 25.19
N LEU A 544 -6.24 -7.19 24.16
CA LEU A 544 -7.30 -8.17 24.32
C LEU A 544 -6.77 -9.29 25.24
N LYS A 545 -7.53 -9.65 26.26
CA LYS A 545 -7.12 -10.69 27.22
C LYS A 545 -6.73 -11.98 26.50
N GLN A 546 -7.49 -12.32 25.47
CA GLN A 546 -7.22 -13.48 24.64
C GLN A 546 -7.83 -13.30 23.25
N VAL A 547 -7.06 -13.63 22.22
CA VAL A 547 -7.52 -13.72 20.83
C VAL A 547 -7.34 -15.14 20.37
N SER A 548 -8.40 -15.74 19.84
CA SER A 548 -8.37 -17.09 19.29
C SER A 548 -8.94 -17.09 17.89
N PHE A 549 -8.22 -17.65 16.92
CA PHE A 549 -8.69 -17.81 15.55
C PHE A 549 -8.02 -19.02 14.90
N SER A 550 -8.63 -19.50 13.80
CA SER A 550 -8.12 -20.63 13.03
C SER A 550 -7.58 -20.16 11.69
N ASP A 551 -6.33 -20.51 11.40
CA ASP A 551 -5.74 -20.36 10.07
C ASP A 551 -5.92 -21.66 9.27
N LEU A 552 -6.88 -21.66 8.36
CA LEU A 552 -7.24 -22.80 7.51
C LEU A 552 -6.17 -23.15 6.48
N ASP A 553 -5.28 -22.22 6.19
CA ASP A 553 -4.24 -22.33 5.15
C ASP A 553 -2.87 -22.71 5.72
N SER A 554 -2.74 -22.81 7.05
CA SER A 554 -1.50 -23.24 7.71
C SER A 554 -1.28 -24.75 7.54
N ALA A 555 -0.01 -25.17 7.46
CA ALA A 555 0.31 -26.58 7.52
C ALA A 555 0.07 -27.12 8.95
N PHE A 556 -0.46 -28.33 9.06
CA PHE A 556 -0.77 -28.98 10.35
C PHE A 556 0.41 -29.11 11.32
N THR A 557 1.61 -28.87 10.83
CA THR A 557 2.85 -29.09 11.57
C THR A 557 3.57 -27.80 11.92
N ASP A 558 3.03 -26.62 11.52
CA ASP A 558 3.69 -25.35 11.80
C ASP A 558 3.62 -25.00 13.29
N ASN A 559 4.75 -24.54 13.82
CA ASN A 559 4.82 -23.91 15.13
C ASN A 559 4.53 -22.42 14.98
N ALA A 560 3.87 -21.84 15.99
CA ALA A 560 3.51 -20.44 16.01
C ALA A 560 4.44 -19.65 16.94
N TYR A 561 4.93 -18.52 16.45
CA TYR A 561 5.82 -17.63 17.19
C TYR A 561 5.31 -16.20 17.10
N LEU A 562 5.00 -15.60 18.23
CA LEU A 562 4.72 -14.17 18.34
C LEU A 562 6.05 -13.40 18.32
N ILE A 563 6.17 -12.47 17.38
CA ILE A 563 7.27 -11.51 17.38
C ILE A 563 6.91 -10.40 18.36
N ASN A 564 7.53 -10.40 19.50
CA ASN A 564 7.34 -9.36 20.50
C ASN A 564 8.62 -8.57 20.76
N GLN A 565 8.50 -7.57 21.60
CA GLN A 565 9.61 -6.65 21.90
C GLN A 565 10.72 -7.27 22.75
N SER A 566 10.49 -8.45 23.32
CA SER A 566 11.45 -9.22 24.10
C SER A 566 12.06 -10.39 23.31
N GLY A 567 11.68 -10.59 22.05
CA GLY A 567 12.13 -11.67 21.20
C GLY A 567 10.99 -12.50 20.61
N LEU A 568 11.25 -13.76 20.37
CA LEU A 568 10.26 -14.71 19.89
C LEU A 568 9.60 -15.42 21.07
N GLU A 569 8.28 -15.35 21.13
CA GLU A 569 7.48 -16.09 22.08
C GLU A 569 6.76 -17.24 21.37
N SER A 570 6.95 -18.45 21.84
CA SER A 570 6.24 -19.62 21.32
C SER A 570 4.79 -19.58 21.78
N LEU A 571 3.86 -19.58 20.84
CA LEU A 571 2.43 -19.61 21.14
C LEU A 571 1.91 -21.02 21.24
N ALA A 572 0.95 -21.22 22.16
CA ALA A 572 0.17 -22.42 22.19
C ALA A 572 -0.70 -22.50 20.93
N ASN A 573 -0.57 -23.58 20.17
CA ASN A 573 -1.40 -23.85 19.02
C ASN A 573 -2.14 -25.19 19.20
N VAL A 574 -3.42 -25.21 18.84
CA VAL A 574 -4.21 -26.42 18.83
C VAL A 574 -4.40 -26.85 17.39
N ARG A 575 -3.93 -28.05 17.08
CA ARG A 575 -4.04 -28.65 15.76
C ARG A 575 -5.42 -29.26 15.58
N GLY A 576 -6.15 -28.78 14.58
CA GLY A 576 -7.49 -29.29 14.25
C GLY A 576 -7.56 -29.80 12.83
N THR A 577 -8.64 -30.50 12.50
CA THR A 577 -8.95 -30.97 11.14
C THR A 577 -9.11 -29.81 10.15
N ASN A 578 -9.31 -28.59 10.63
CA ASN A 578 -9.58 -27.37 9.85
C ASN A 578 -8.45 -26.34 9.98
N GLY A 579 -7.20 -26.76 10.08
CA GLY A 579 -6.07 -25.84 10.19
C GLY A 579 -5.51 -25.71 11.62
N THR A 580 -4.69 -24.70 11.85
CA THR A 580 -4.08 -24.43 13.16
C THR A 580 -4.90 -23.36 13.88
N GLN A 581 -5.44 -23.71 15.04
CA GLN A 581 -6.03 -22.74 15.97
C GLN A 581 -4.91 -22.08 16.78
N LEU A 582 -4.86 -20.77 16.71
CA LEU A 582 -3.91 -19.93 17.44
C LEU A 582 -4.61 -19.28 18.62
N VAL A 583 -3.92 -19.24 19.76
CA VAL A 583 -4.37 -18.54 20.95
C VAL A 583 -3.27 -17.57 21.36
N ILE A 584 -3.62 -16.30 21.45
CA ILE A 584 -2.71 -15.21 21.84
C ILE A 584 -3.27 -14.57 23.08
N ASP A 585 -2.59 -14.77 24.20
CA ASP A 585 -2.93 -14.11 25.46
C ASP A 585 -2.36 -12.69 25.47
N ASN A 586 -3.10 -11.74 26.01
CA ASN A 586 -2.74 -10.33 26.06
C ASN A 586 -2.31 -9.79 24.68
N CYS A 587 -3.11 -10.09 23.64
CA CYS A 587 -2.81 -9.68 22.27
C CYS A 587 -2.69 -8.17 22.16
N PRO A 588 -1.51 -7.65 21.74
CA PRO A 588 -1.33 -6.22 21.57
C PRO A 588 -2.17 -5.69 20.40
N TYR A 589 -2.35 -4.38 20.36
CA TYR A 589 -3.11 -3.66 19.34
C TYR A 589 -2.65 -3.98 17.90
N VAL A 590 -1.35 -4.20 17.74
CA VAL A 590 -0.74 -4.69 16.49
C VAL A 590 0.22 -5.82 16.86
N ALA A 591 0.02 -6.99 16.27
CA ALA A 591 0.86 -8.16 16.50
C ALA A 591 1.33 -8.81 15.19
N ALA A 592 2.48 -9.45 15.24
CA ALA A 592 3.02 -10.24 14.14
C ALA A 592 3.29 -11.66 14.64
N VAL A 593 2.66 -12.65 14.00
CA VAL A 593 2.85 -14.07 14.30
C VAL A 593 3.43 -14.78 13.10
N VAL A 594 4.48 -15.55 13.29
CA VAL A 594 5.10 -16.38 12.26
C VAL A 594 4.76 -17.84 12.48
N LEU A 595 4.20 -18.47 11.48
CA LEU A 595 3.96 -19.90 11.41
C LEU A 595 5.08 -20.55 10.60
N THR A 596 5.82 -21.48 11.17
CA THR A 596 6.92 -22.17 10.49
C THR A 596 7.32 -23.47 11.19
N GLN A 597 7.80 -24.43 10.39
CA GLN A 597 8.54 -25.60 10.87
C GLN A 597 10.04 -25.45 10.66
N ASP A 598 10.47 -24.42 9.95
CA ASP A 598 11.86 -24.28 9.51
C ASP A 598 12.72 -23.64 10.61
N PRO A 599 13.65 -24.38 11.20
CA PRO A 599 14.55 -23.84 12.24
C PRO A 599 15.36 -22.63 11.72
N LEU A 600 15.60 -22.53 10.41
CA LEU A 600 16.35 -21.40 9.83
C LEU A 600 15.55 -20.10 9.89
N VAL A 601 14.22 -20.15 9.80
CA VAL A 601 13.36 -18.99 10.00
C VAL A 601 13.42 -18.54 11.46
N VAL A 602 13.33 -19.47 12.39
CA VAL A 602 13.45 -19.18 13.84
C VAL A 602 14.82 -18.59 14.14
N ASN A 603 15.91 -19.20 13.63
CA ASN A 603 17.27 -18.69 13.79
C ASN A 603 17.47 -17.31 13.17
N PHE A 604 16.85 -17.03 12.01
CA PHE A 604 16.89 -15.71 11.40
C PHE A 604 16.23 -14.67 12.31
N LEU A 605 15.02 -14.95 12.81
CA LEU A 605 14.31 -14.03 13.70
C LEU A 605 15.07 -13.80 15.01
N THR A 606 15.58 -14.89 15.63
CA THR A 606 16.39 -14.79 16.85
C THR A 606 17.66 -13.98 16.61
N SER A 607 18.42 -14.29 15.54
CA SER A 607 19.65 -13.57 15.22
C SER A 607 19.41 -12.13 14.78
N SER A 608 18.26 -11.85 14.16
CA SER A 608 17.86 -10.49 13.79
C SER A 608 17.53 -9.70 15.04
N TYR A 609 16.83 -10.30 15.97
CA TYR A 609 16.58 -9.72 17.28
C TYR A 609 17.89 -9.47 18.03
N GLU A 610 18.80 -10.42 18.13
CA GLU A 610 20.10 -10.26 18.77
C GLU A 610 20.96 -9.18 18.12
N ARG A 611 20.99 -9.06 16.81
CA ARG A 611 21.77 -8.04 16.08
C ARG A 611 21.27 -6.61 16.28
N VAL A 612 19.94 -6.43 16.31
CA VAL A 612 19.35 -5.09 16.48
C VAL A 612 19.37 -4.67 17.94
N SER A 613 19.67 -5.65 18.87
CA SER A 613 19.10 -5.59 20.08
C SER A 613 19.80 -5.30 21.29
N GLN A 614 19.94 -6.07 21.84
CA GLN A 614 19.72 -6.21 23.29
C GLN A 614 19.88 -4.90 24.07
N GLN A 615 20.96 -4.19 23.95
CA GLN A 615 21.17 -2.96 24.73
C GLN A 615 20.59 -1.72 24.06
N SER A 616 20.62 -1.62 22.74
CA SER A 616 20.20 -0.38 22.06
C SER A 616 18.68 -0.23 21.99
N ILE A 617 17.92 -1.29 21.65
CA ILE A 617 16.45 -1.22 21.61
C ILE A 617 15.88 -1.08 23.03
N PHE A 618 16.40 -1.84 23.97
CA PHE A 618 15.92 -1.74 25.35
C PHE A 618 16.17 -0.35 25.92
N ALA A 619 17.38 0.19 25.77
CA ALA A 619 17.73 1.53 26.24
C ALA A 619 16.86 2.61 25.57
N MET A 620 16.64 2.50 24.28
CA MET A 620 15.77 3.38 23.51
C MET A 620 14.31 3.33 24.04
N ARG A 621 13.75 2.15 24.21
CA ARG A 621 12.39 1.97 24.73
C ARG A 621 12.25 2.49 26.15
N PHE A 622 13.26 2.25 26.99
CA PHE A 622 13.29 2.74 28.36
C PHE A 622 13.25 4.28 28.37
N GLU A 623 14.08 4.92 27.55
CA GLU A 623 14.11 6.37 27.44
C GLU A 623 12.79 6.93 26.86
N LEU A 624 12.22 6.27 25.87
CA LEU A 624 10.93 6.62 25.26
C LEU A 624 9.81 6.58 26.34
N THR A 625 9.71 5.50 27.10
CA THR A 625 8.72 5.34 28.18
C THR A 625 8.92 6.39 29.26
N ARG A 626 10.17 6.68 29.64
CA ARG A 626 10.49 7.71 30.64
C ARG A 626 10.01 9.10 30.22
N GLN A 627 10.20 9.47 28.95
CA GLN A 627 9.78 10.76 28.41
C GLN A 627 8.25 10.86 28.34
N TRP A 628 7.57 9.80 27.86
CA TRP A 628 6.11 9.76 27.85
C TRP A 628 5.53 9.86 29.26
N LEU A 629 6.07 9.14 30.22
CA LEU A 629 5.64 9.22 31.62
C LEU A 629 5.72 10.65 32.15
N ALA A 630 6.80 11.36 31.86
CA ALA A 630 6.97 12.76 32.27
C ALA A 630 5.95 13.71 31.61
N ILE A 631 5.59 13.47 30.34
CA ILE A 631 4.57 14.25 29.63
C ILE A 631 3.20 14.02 30.29
N GLU A 632 2.79 12.77 30.52
CA GLU A 632 1.47 12.46 31.07
C GLU A 632 1.35 12.92 32.54
N GLN A 633 2.42 12.86 33.33
CA GLN A 633 2.46 13.47 34.68
C GLN A 633 2.23 14.96 34.64
N LEU A 634 2.83 15.66 33.66
CA LEU A 634 2.61 17.09 33.48
C LEU A 634 1.15 17.43 33.14
N ILE A 635 0.54 16.62 32.26
CA ILE A 635 -0.86 16.79 31.87
C ILE A 635 -1.78 16.55 33.07
N ASP A 636 -1.60 15.45 33.80
CA ASP A 636 -2.39 15.13 34.99
C ASP A 636 -2.34 16.25 36.05
N ASN A 637 -1.16 16.77 36.33
CA ASN A 637 -0.98 17.91 37.23
C ASN A 637 -1.72 19.17 36.74
N GLN A 638 -1.71 19.44 35.45
CA GLN A 638 -2.46 20.55 34.87
C GLN A 638 -3.97 20.36 35.00
N MET A 639 -4.46 19.16 34.69
CA MET A 639 -5.88 18.80 34.82
C MET A 639 -6.35 18.89 36.28
N GLN A 640 -5.52 18.40 37.22
CA GLN A 640 -5.79 18.53 38.67
C GLN A 640 -5.90 20.01 39.09
N SER A 641 -4.98 20.86 38.64
CA SER A 641 -5.01 22.30 38.96
C SER A 641 -6.25 23.02 38.42
N MET A 642 -6.92 22.45 37.42
CA MET A 642 -8.16 22.97 36.84
C MET A 642 -9.42 22.34 37.45
N GLY A 643 -9.29 21.39 38.37
CA GLY A 643 -10.42 20.60 38.89
C GLY A 643 -11.08 19.70 37.86
N ARG A 644 -10.35 19.30 36.81
CA ARG A 644 -10.78 18.48 35.68
C ARG A 644 -10.05 17.13 35.62
N GLN A 645 -9.52 16.66 36.74
CA GLN A 645 -8.81 15.40 36.83
C GLN A 645 -9.77 14.23 36.54
N THR A 646 -9.32 13.31 35.69
CA THR A 646 -10.04 12.07 35.41
C THR A 646 -9.50 10.98 36.32
N PRO A 647 -10.31 10.42 37.26
CA PRO A 647 -9.84 9.42 38.23
C PRO A 647 -9.22 8.19 37.55
N GLU A 648 -9.77 7.75 36.42
CA GLU A 648 -9.25 6.64 35.62
C GLU A 648 -7.84 6.97 35.09
N ALA A 649 -7.64 8.13 34.49
CA ALA A 649 -6.33 8.56 33.98
C ALA A 649 -5.28 8.61 35.09
N SER A 650 -5.62 9.17 36.27
CA SER A 650 -4.69 9.25 37.39
C SER A 650 -4.35 7.86 37.97
N SER A 651 -5.33 6.95 37.99
CA SER A 651 -5.10 5.57 38.43
C SER A 651 -4.16 4.83 37.49
N GLU A 652 -4.40 4.95 36.16
CA GLU A 652 -3.53 4.32 35.15
C GLU A 652 -2.11 4.96 35.15
N LEU A 653 -1.99 6.26 35.38
CA LEU A 653 -0.70 6.94 35.50
C LEU A 653 0.10 6.43 36.72
N ALA A 654 -0.57 6.18 37.85
CA ALA A 654 0.06 5.58 39.04
C ALA A 654 0.56 4.15 38.76
N ARG A 655 -0.24 3.36 38.01
CA ARG A 655 0.15 2.00 37.55
C ARG A 655 1.34 2.07 36.60
N ALA A 656 1.32 2.98 35.64
CA ALA A 656 2.44 3.21 34.71
C ALA A 656 3.73 3.56 35.46
N SER A 657 3.65 4.47 36.43
CA SER A 657 4.78 4.85 37.28
C SER A 657 5.35 3.69 38.08
N THR A 658 4.46 2.88 38.65
CA THR A 658 4.84 1.68 39.40
C THR A 658 5.52 0.64 38.49
N ALA A 659 4.95 0.37 37.34
CA ALA A 659 5.52 -0.56 36.36
C ALA A 659 6.90 -0.07 35.88
N PHE A 660 7.05 1.23 35.59
CA PHE A 660 8.33 1.81 35.19
C PHE A 660 9.38 1.74 36.33
N GLY A 661 8.98 1.95 37.59
CA GLY A 661 9.83 1.76 38.75
C GLY A 661 10.30 0.31 38.89
N ASN A 662 9.43 -0.66 38.64
CA ASN A 662 9.77 -2.09 38.62
C ASN A 662 10.73 -2.42 37.46
N ALA A 663 10.51 -1.87 36.26
CA ALA A 663 11.42 -2.02 35.13
C ALA A 663 12.83 -1.49 35.49
N THR A 664 12.92 -0.32 36.10
CA THR A 664 14.19 0.27 36.57
C THR A 664 14.89 -0.63 37.59
N ARG A 665 14.13 -1.21 38.53
CA ARG A 665 14.67 -2.10 39.54
C ARG A 665 15.23 -3.39 38.91
N MET A 666 14.48 -4.00 38.01
CA MET A 666 14.92 -5.22 37.30
C MET A 666 16.17 -4.96 36.45
N LEU A 667 16.23 -3.79 35.80
CA LEU A 667 17.41 -3.39 35.02
C LEU A 667 18.65 -3.27 35.92
N ASN A 668 18.53 -2.65 37.10
CA ASN A 668 19.61 -2.56 38.09
C ASN A 668 20.06 -3.94 38.61
N GLN A 669 19.17 -4.93 38.58
CA GLN A 669 19.45 -6.35 38.88
C GLN A 669 19.96 -7.14 37.67
N GLN A 670 20.25 -6.49 36.54
CA GLN A 670 20.67 -7.11 35.28
C GLN A 670 19.68 -8.14 34.70
N ASN A 671 18.40 -8.04 35.08
CA ASN A 671 17.33 -8.88 34.55
C ASN A 671 16.55 -8.13 33.45
N GLU A 672 17.13 -8.11 32.24
CA GLU A 672 16.57 -7.38 31.09
C GLU A 672 15.21 -7.92 30.62
N LEU A 673 14.97 -9.24 30.72
CA LEU A 673 13.72 -9.86 30.31
C LEU A 673 12.56 -9.35 31.18
N SER A 674 12.69 -9.43 32.51
CA SER A 674 11.67 -8.93 33.42
C SER A 674 11.52 -7.41 33.33
N ALA A 675 12.63 -6.69 33.13
CA ALA A 675 12.60 -5.24 32.92
C ALA A 675 11.79 -4.91 31.65
N GLY A 676 11.95 -5.68 30.55
CA GLY A 676 11.20 -5.54 29.31
C GLY A 676 9.69 -5.77 29.50
N GLN A 677 9.30 -6.76 30.30
CA GLN A 677 7.90 -7.03 30.61
C GLN A 677 7.24 -5.88 31.37
N PHE A 678 7.91 -5.35 32.39
CA PHE A 678 7.41 -4.20 33.15
C PHE A 678 7.37 -2.93 32.29
N LEU A 679 8.31 -2.77 31.36
CA LEU A 679 8.30 -1.66 30.43
C LEU A 679 7.10 -1.72 29.48
N ASN A 680 6.74 -2.91 29.02
CA ASN A 680 5.52 -3.13 28.23
C ASN A 680 4.27 -2.74 29.03
N GLN A 681 4.17 -3.18 30.29
CA GLN A 681 3.07 -2.81 31.19
C GLN A 681 2.99 -1.28 31.36
N ALA A 682 4.11 -0.61 31.57
CA ALA A 682 4.15 0.83 31.71
C ALA A 682 3.62 1.55 30.45
N ASN A 683 4.01 1.11 29.27
CA ASN A 683 3.53 1.68 28.01
C ASN A 683 2.02 1.43 27.77
N GLN A 684 1.51 0.23 28.14
CA GLN A 684 0.10 -0.07 28.08
C GLN A 684 -0.72 0.88 28.98
N HIS A 685 -0.29 1.06 30.23
CA HIS A 685 -0.93 2.02 31.14
C HIS A 685 -0.86 3.46 30.63
N LEU A 686 0.28 3.90 30.06
CA LEU A 686 0.38 5.22 29.46
C LEU A 686 -0.59 5.41 28.29
N ALA A 687 -0.80 4.41 27.45
CA ALA A 687 -1.81 4.47 26.39
C ALA A 687 -3.24 4.63 26.98
N GLN A 688 -3.56 3.95 28.09
CA GLN A 688 -4.83 4.11 28.79
C GLN A 688 -5.00 5.52 29.38
N VAL A 689 -3.93 6.10 29.95
CA VAL A 689 -3.95 7.49 30.44
C VAL A 689 -4.39 8.44 29.33
N ARG A 690 -3.76 8.34 28.17
CA ARG A 690 -4.06 9.20 27.02
C ARG A 690 -5.51 9.05 26.56
N ARG A 691 -5.98 7.79 26.44
CA ARG A 691 -7.37 7.50 26.07
C ARG A 691 -8.37 8.09 27.06
N ALA A 692 -8.17 7.87 28.37
CA ALA A 692 -9.03 8.40 29.43
C ALA A 692 -9.08 9.92 29.43
N VAL A 693 -7.94 10.58 29.20
CA VAL A 693 -7.85 12.06 29.13
C VAL A 693 -8.61 12.64 27.93
N ILE A 694 -8.62 11.94 26.80
CA ILE A 694 -9.20 12.45 25.53
C ILE A 694 -10.69 12.12 25.38
N SER A 695 -11.19 11.05 25.99
CA SER A 695 -12.54 10.54 25.77
C SER A 695 -13.66 11.54 26.07
N GLU A 696 -13.61 12.21 27.23
CA GLU A 696 -14.62 13.20 27.62
C GLU A 696 -14.58 14.46 26.73
N PRO A 697 -13.43 15.05 26.43
CA PRO A 697 -13.31 16.14 25.45
C PRO A 697 -13.85 15.82 24.09
N LEU A 698 -13.63 14.65 23.54
CA LEU A 698 -14.18 14.22 22.26
C LEU A 698 -15.71 14.20 22.29
N ALA A 699 -16.29 13.64 23.35
CA ALA A 699 -17.75 13.59 23.52
C ALA A 699 -18.38 14.99 23.66
N SER A 700 -17.66 15.95 24.27
CA SER A 700 -18.19 17.28 24.57
C SER A 700 -18.43 18.16 23.34
N PHE A 701 -17.75 17.90 22.22
CA PHE A 701 -17.90 18.70 20.98
C PHE A 701 -18.84 18.09 19.94
N GLN A 702 -19.50 16.97 20.22
CA GLN A 702 -20.42 16.28 19.30
C GLN A 702 -19.83 15.96 17.92
N SER A 703 -18.53 16.18 17.73
CA SER A 703 -17.82 16.02 16.47
C SER A 703 -16.48 15.35 16.71
N LYS A 704 -16.30 14.20 16.12
CA LYS A 704 -15.13 13.34 16.34
C LYS A 704 -13.89 13.81 15.57
N SER A 705 -14.02 14.62 14.53
CA SER A 705 -12.94 14.85 13.56
C SER A 705 -12.45 16.30 13.44
N SER A 706 -13.05 17.27 14.13
CA SER A 706 -12.87 18.65 13.73
C SER A 706 -12.33 19.63 14.77
N ALA A 707 -12.15 19.20 16.00
CA ALA A 707 -11.62 20.08 17.04
C ALA A 707 -10.10 19.93 17.16
N ALA A 708 -9.35 20.93 16.70
CA ALA A 708 -7.87 20.89 16.71
C ALA A 708 -7.27 20.60 18.11
N LEU A 709 -7.90 21.07 19.19
CA LEU A 709 -7.39 20.87 20.55
C LEU A 709 -7.71 19.51 21.18
N THR A 710 -8.47 18.63 20.51
CA THR A 710 -8.69 17.25 20.94
C THR A 710 -7.79 16.26 20.23
N SER A 711 -6.91 16.73 19.36
CA SER A 711 -6.04 15.86 18.55
C SER A 711 -4.86 15.24 19.32
N HIS A 712 -4.58 15.68 20.54
CA HIS A 712 -3.48 15.16 21.35
C HIS A 712 -3.72 15.42 22.86
N SER A 713 -3.30 14.48 23.73
CA SER A 713 -3.50 14.57 25.18
C SER A 713 -2.97 15.85 25.80
N SER A 714 -1.81 16.34 25.35
CA SER A 714 -1.20 17.60 25.84
C SER A 714 -2.00 18.86 25.51
N LEU A 715 -2.96 18.79 24.62
CA LEU A 715 -3.84 19.90 24.23
C LEU A 715 -5.13 19.94 25.06
N ILE A 716 -5.46 18.89 25.76
CA ILE A 716 -6.73 18.77 26.50
C ILE A 716 -6.92 19.85 27.56
N PRO A 717 -5.92 20.23 28.37
CA PRO A 717 -6.07 21.36 29.29
C PRO A 717 -6.44 22.68 28.58
N LEU A 718 -5.99 22.87 27.35
CA LEU A 718 -6.30 24.05 26.54
C LEU A 718 -7.69 23.94 25.89
N HIS A 719 -8.11 22.71 25.55
CA HIS A 719 -9.47 22.42 25.09
C HIS A 719 -10.52 22.86 26.14
N TRP A 720 -10.34 22.49 27.40
CA TRP A 720 -11.24 22.88 28.48
C TRP A 720 -11.32 24.39 28.67
N LYS A 721 -10.19 25.10 28.58
CA LYS A 721 -10.17 26.56 28.60
C LYS A 721 -10.93 27.18 27.43
N LEU A 722 -10.80 26.61 26.24
CA LEU A 722 -11.59 27.02 25.07
C LEU A 722 -13.07 26.78 25.29
N ALA A 723 -13.45 25.59 25.80
CA ALA A 723 -14.82 25.23 26.07
C ALA A 723 -15.47 26.20 27.09
N GLU A 724 -14.76 26.57 28.16
CA GLU A 724 -15.22 27.56 29.14
C GLU A 724 -15.39 28.97 28.52
N ALA A 725 -14.44 29.38 27.69
CA ALA A 725 -14.51 30.65 26.97
C ALA A 725 -15.72 30.70 26.00
N LEU A 726 -15.98 29.59 25.31
CA LEU A 726 -17.11 29.45 24.41
C LEU A 726 -18.46 29.44 25.16
N ALA A 727 -18.55 28.74 26.28
CA ALA A 727 -19.74 28.68 27.10
C ALA A 727 -20.15 30.04 27.72
N SER A 728 -19.16 30.86 28.04
CA SER A 728 -19.35 32.21 28.59
C SER A 728 -19.60 33.30 27.52
N SER A 729 -19.50 32.96 26.25
CA SER A 729 -19.57 33.93 25.14
C SER A 729 -20.83 33.75 24.29
N LYS A 730 -21.29 34.82 23.68
CA LYS A 730 -22.45 34.81 22.80
C LYS A 730 -22.03 34.69 21.33
N TRP A 731 -22.53 33.67 20.65
CA TRP A 731 -22.30 33.49 19.20
C TRP A 731 -23.01 34.58 18.40
N ASN A 732 -22.36 35.05 17.36
CA ASN A 732 -23.00 35.94 16.38
C ASN A 732 -24.15 35.20 15.66
N PRO A 733 -25.12 35.93 15.10
CA PRO A 733 -26.16 35.36 14.26
C PRO A 733 -25.57 34.49 13.15
N ASN A 734 -26.41 33.58 12.61
CA ASN A 734 -26.00 32.78 11.45
C ASN A 734 -25.63 33.70 10.29
N GLY A 735 -24.41 33.53 9.78
CA GLY A 735 -23.88 34.28 8.64
C GLY A 735 -24.10 33.59 7.28
N LEU A 736 -24.70 32.41 7.25
CA LEU A 736 -24.93 31.62 6.04
C LEU A 736 -26.42 31.80 5.63
N PRO A 737 -26.74 32.47 4.50
CA PRO A 737 -28.08 32.53 3.96
C PRO A 737 -28.43 31.23 3.23
N GLY A 738 -29.69 30.79 3.36
CA GLY A 738 -30.23 29.63 2.64
C GLY A 738 -29.67 28.28 3.08
N GLY A 739 -29.13 28.17 4.31
CA GLY A 739 -28.67 26.94 4.89
C GLY A 739 -29.80 26.08 5.51
N ASP A 740 -30.99 26.61 5.58
CA ASP A 740 -32.26 25.97 5.88
C ASP A 740 -32.87 25.19 4.69
N PHE A 741 -32.31 25.34 3.52
CA PHE A 741 -32.69 24.70 2.26
C PHE A 741 -34.16 24.79 1.86
N GLU A 742 -34.89 25.77 2.35
CA GLU A 742 -36.34 25.95 2.08
C GLU A 742 -36.65 26.58 0.72
N ASN A 743 -35.67 27.32 0.15
CA ASN A 743 -35.92 28.08 -1.08
C ASN A 743 -34.69 28.05 -2.02
N LEU A 744 -34.85 27.43 -3.16
CA LEU A 744 -33.77 27.26 -4.15
C LEU A 744 -33.35 28.59 -4.80
N GLU A 745 -34.30 29.50 -5.06
CA GLU A 745 -33.97 30.79 -5.64
C GLU A 745 -33.22 31.68 -4.65
N HIS A 746 -33.58 31.59 -3.38
CA HIS A 746 -32.85 32.23 -2.28
C HIS A 746 -31.42 31.71 -2.20
N MET A 747 -31.20 30.41 -2.26
CA MET A 747 -29.87 29.82 -2.28
C MET A 747 -29.04 30.34 -3.47
N ARG A 748 -29.61 30.27 -4.67
CA ARG A 748 -28.90 30.68 -5.91
C ARG A 748 -28.57 32.20 -5.89
N SER A 749 -29.48 33.04 -5.47
CA SER A 749 -29.26 34.48 -5.40
C SER A 749 -28.17 34.89 -4.39
N HIS A 750 -27.93 34.06 -3.38
CA HIS A 750 -26.90 34.27 -2.36
C HIS A 750 -25.56 33.60 -2.66
N GLY A 751 -25.41 32.86 -3.78
CA GLY A 751 -24.14 32.35 -4.26
C GLY A 751 -23.82 30.92 -3.81
N TRP A 752 -24.83 30.10 -3.57
CA TRP A 752 -24.63 28.65 -3.51
C TRP A 752 -24.25 28.14 -4.88
N GLU A 753 -23.16 27.34 -4.93
CA GLU A 753 -22.60 26.78 -6.17
C GLU A 753 -22.79 25.27 -6.22
N ASN A 754 -23.20 24.78 -7.40
CA ASN A 754 -23.23 23.36 -7.72
C ASN A 754 -22.15 23.08 -8.77
N ARG A 755 -21.15 22.31 -8.40
CA ARG A 755 -20.05 21.90 -9.27
C ARG A 755 -20.15 20.40 -9.56
N ARG A 756 -20.07 20.04 -10.83
CA ARG A 756 -20.06 18.66 -11.29
C ARG A 756 -18.74 18.38 -11.97
N ALA A 757 -18.16 17.21 -11.67
CA ALA A 757 -17.02 16.74 -12.44
C ALA A 757 -17.50 16.12 -13.74
N ASP A 758 -16.74 16.32 -14.82
CA ASP A 758 -16.96 15.60 -16.08
C ASP A 758 -16.57 14.12 -15.88
N ASN A 759 -17.58 13.29 -15.62
CA ASN A 759 -17.42 11.86 -15.44
C ASN A 759 -18.58 11.13 -16.12
N ASP A 760 -18.30 10.58 -17.31
CA ASP A 760 -19.30 9.86 -18.11
C ASP A 760 -19.86 8.60 -17.42
N ALA A 761 -19.13 8.06 -16.44
CA ALA A 761 -19.54 6.87 -15.71
C ALA A 761 -20.61 7.15 -14.63
N VAL A 762 -20.84 8.43 -14.27
CA VAL A 762 -21.68 8.80 -13.14
C VAL A 762 -22.65 9.91 -13.52
N ARG A 763 -23.93 9.70 -13.27
CA ARG A 763 -24.97 10.73 -13.36
C ARG A 763 -25.25 11.31 -11.97
N THR A 764 -25.25 12.61 -11.84
CA THR A 764 -25.48 13.33 -10.59
C THR A 764 -26.80 14.09 -10.58
N LYS A 765 -27.45 14.10 -9.43
CA LYS A 765 -28.66 14.87 -9.17
C LYS A 765 -28.52 15.61 -7.85
N VAL A 766 -28.99 16.84 -7.82
CA VAL A 766 -29.13 17.67 -6.61
C VAL A 766 -30.48 18.37 -6.64
N GLY A 767 -31.13 18.47 -5.49
CA GLY A 767 -32.41 19.13 -5.38
C GLY A 767 -32.85 19.28 -3.93
N LEU A 768 -33.83 20.15 -3.73
CA LEU A 768 -34.53 20.28 -2.47
C LEU A 768 -35.71 19.30 -2.45
N VAL A 769 -35.76 18.45 -1.47
CA VAL A 769 -36.74 17.36 -1.35
C VAL A 769 -37.29 17.29 0.08
N GLN A 770 -38.56 16.95 0.22
CA GLN A 770 -39.23 16.85 1.53
C GLN A 770 -38.64 15.70 2.39
N SER A 771 -38.25 14.62 1.76
CA SER A 771 -37.65 13.47 2.47
C SER A 771 -36.25 13.75 3.02
N ALA A 772 -35.64 14.88 2.70
CA ALA A 772 -34.36 15.35 3.16
C ALA A 772 -34.44 16.47 4.19
N ALA A 773 -35.61 16.73 4.77
CA ALA A 773 -35.80 17.75 5.80
C ALA A 773 -35.66 17.14 7.21
N VAL A 774 -34.90 17.81 8.07
CA VAL A 774 -34.90 17.61 9.53
C VAL A 774 -35.87 18.55 10.18
N ASP A 775 -35.86 19.80 9.72
CA ASP A 775 -36.83 20.85 10.13
C ASP A 775 -37.37 21.52 8.87
N GLY A 776 -38.50 22.23 8.97
CA GLY A 776 -39.11 22.85 7.81
C GLY A 776 -39.78 21.89 6.84
N THR A 777 -39.72 22.22 5.55
CA THR A 777 -40.44 21.50 4.47
C THR A 777 -39.45 20.76 3.55
N TYR A 778 -38.28 21.29 3.31
CA TYR A 778 -37.29 20.77 2.35
C TYR A 778 -35.91 20.71 2.97
N GLY A 779 -35.11 19.74 2.50
CA GLY A 779 -33.71 19.68 2.74
C GLY A 779 -32.95 19.38 1.45
N LEU A 780 -31.66 19.56 1.45
CA LEU A 780 -30.79 19.33 0.30
C LEU A 780 -30.48 17.85 0.14
N GLN A 781 -30.84 17.26 -0.99
CA GLN A 781 -30.41 15.91 -1.38
C GLN A 781 -29.40 15.95 -2.52
N MET A 782 -28.31 15.26 -2.33
CA MET A 782 -27.26 15.03 -3.31
C MET A 782 -27.24 13.55 -3.66
N SER A 783 -27.25 13.21 -4.94
CA SER A 783 -27.13 11.82 -5.36
C SER A 783 -26.22 11.64 -6.58
N ALA A 784 -25.51 10.52 -6.60
CA ALA A 784 -24.69 10.06 -7.70
C ALA A 784 -25.08 8.61 -8.00
N VAL A 785 -25.38 8.29 -9.26
CA VAL A 785 -25.76 6.96 -9.71
C VAL A 785 -24.91 6.54 -10.91
N PRO A 786 -24.66 5.25 -11.13
CA PRO A 786 -23.95 4.81 -12.32
C PRO A 786 -24.67 5.22 -13.60
N SER A 787 -23.91 5.62 -14.62
CA SER A 787 -24.48 5.90 -15.96
C SER A 787 -24.72 4.62 -16.75
N THR A 788 -24.06 3.54 -16.40
CA THR A 788 -24.12 2.22 -17.05
C THR A 788 -24.19 1.10 -16.02
N ASP A 789 -24.59 -0.10 -16.42
CA ASP A 789 -24.63 -1.28 -15.55
C ASP A 789 -23.23 -1.87 -15.23
N ARG A 790 -22.17 -1.22 -15.67
CA ARG A 790 -20.80 -1.66 -15.33
C ARG A 790 -20.50 -1.33 -13.88
N PRO A 791 -19.80 -2.23 -13.15
CA PRO A 791 -19.33 -1.93 -11.81
C PRO A 791 -18.50 -0.64 -11.85
N VAL A 792 -18.87 0.32 -11.01
CA VAL A 792 -18.06 1.52 -10.85
C VAL A 792 -16.95 1.21 -9.87
N ASP A 793 -15.78 1.29 -10.38
CA ASP A 793 -14.55 1.20 -9.59
C ASP A 793 -14.36 2.47 -8.73
N LEU A 794 -13.16 2.66 -8.20
CA LEU A 794 -12.81 3.85 -7.43
C LEU A 794 -13.15 5.14 -8.19
N ILE A 795 -13.90 6.02 -7.56
CA ILE A 795 -14.16 7.37 -8.04
C ILE A 795 -13.10 8.29 -7.45
N GLU A 796 -12.23 8.78 -8.30
CA GLU A 796 -11.06 9.55 -7.87
C GLU A 796 -11.35 11.03 -7.64
N ALA A 797 -12.30 11.59 -8.40
CA ALA A 797 -12.76 12.97 -8.25
C ALA A 797 -14.22 13.01 -7.80
N SER A 798 -14.55 13.89 -6.86
CA SER A 798 -15.93 14.06 -6.40
C SER A 798 -16.86 14.39 -7.56
N PRO A 799 -17.81 13.51 -7.92
CA PRO A 799 -18.70 13.75 -9.06
C PRO A 799 -19.66 14.92 -8.84
N LEU A 800 -19.91 15.27 -7.59
CA LEU A 800 -20.81 16.35 -7.22
C LEU A 800 -20.34 17.08 -5.97
N THR A 801 -20.22 18.39 -6.05
CA THR A 801 -19.85 19.27 -4.94
C THR A 801 -20.84 20.41 -4.83
N ILE A 802 -21.38 20.63 -3.65
CA ILE A 802 -22.17 21.82 -3.30
C ILE A 802 -21.35 22.71 -2.40
N GLN A 803 -21.16 23.95 -2.80
CA GLN A 803 -20.38 24.93 -2.05
C GLN A 803 -21.31 26.05 -1.52
N THR A 804 -21.09 26.39 -0.24
CA THR A 804 -21.82 27.50 0.40
C THR A 804 -21.38 28.85 -0.16
N PRO A 805 -22.18 29.88 -0.01
CA PRO A 805 -21.73 31.29 -0.12
C PRO A 805 -20.52 31.56 0.74
N ARG A 806 -19.74 32.55 0.35
CA ARG A 806 -18.58 33.01 1.10
C ARG A 806 -18.99 33.92 2.24
N VAL A 807 -18.62 33.56 3.46
CA VAL A 807 -18.87 34.35 4.68
C VAL A 807 -17.60 35.08 5.07
N LYS A 808 -17.72 36.40 5.33
CA LYS A 808 -16.55 37.20 5.79
C LYS A 808 -16.20 36.84 7.23
N VAL A 809 -14.93 36.57 7.48
CA VAL A 809 -14.40 36.27 8.81
C VAL A 809 -13.24 37.19 9.15
N LYS A 810 -13.05 37.47 10.44
CA LYS A 810 -11.99 38.36 10.95
C LYS A 810 -10.93 37.60 11.70
N SER A 811 -9.70 38.10 11.71
CA SER A 811 -8.63 37.50 12.50
C SER A 811 -9.00 37.43 13.98
N GLY A 812 -8.63 36.31 14.64
CA GLY A 812 -8.97 36.04 16.03
C GLY A 812 -10.38 35.57 16.29
N GLN A 813 -11.21 35.44 15.24
CA GLN A 813 -12.52 34.81 15.37
C GLN A 813 -12.37 33.28 15.44
N PHE A 814 -13.38 32.67 16.07
CA PHE A 814 -13.60 31.24 16.05
C PHE A 814 -14.90 30.95 15.29
N VAL A 815 -14.87 30.04 14.35
CA VAL A 815 -15.99 29.71 13.48
C VAL A 815 -16.54 28.35 13.87
N ARG A 816 -17.84 28.24 14.02
CA ARG A 816 -18.60 26.98 14.10
C ARG A 816 -19.43 26.83 12.85
N ILE A 817 -19.20 25.71 12.15
CA ILE A 817 -20.09 25.17 11.12
C ILE A 817 -20.89 24.07 11.78
N HIS A 818 -22.21 24.09 11.59
CA HIS A 818 -23.09 23.11 12.20
C HIS A 818 -24.21 22.76 11.23
N GLY A 819 -24.69 21.54 11.24
CA GLY A 819 -25.82 21.07 10.41
C GLY A 819 -26.10 19.59 10.66
N TRP A 820 -27.03 19.08 9.87
CA TRP A 820 -27.47 17.69 9.91
C TRP A 820 -27.17 16.98 8.60
N VAL A 821 -26.77 15.70 8.69
CA VAL A 821 -26.52 14.85 7.54
C VAL A 821 -27.18 13.48 7.72
N ASN A 822 -27.60 12.90 6.60
CA ASN A 822 -28.11 11.54 6.55
C ASN A 822 -27.49 10.83 5.34
N VAL A 823 -26.76 9.76 5.61
CA VAL A 823 -26.13 8.86 4.63
C VAL A 823 -26.58 7.45 4.95
N SER A 824 -27.69 7.03 4.35
CA SER A 824 -28.35 5.78 4.70
C SER A 824 -27.57 4.52 4.30
N ASN A 825 -26.70 4.62 3.28
CA ASN A 825 -25.90 3.51 2.77
C ASN A 825 -24.49 3.97 2.44
N ALA A 826 -23.53 3.08 2.62
CA ALA A 826 -22.14 3.33 2.24
C ALA A 826 -22.03 3.64 0.74
N PHE A 827 -21.17 4.58 0.38
CA PHE A 827 -20.94 4.97 -1.00
C PHE A 827 -20.08 3.93 -1.73
N LEU A 828 -20.51 3.54 -2.91
CA LEU A 828 -19.72 2.66 -3.76
C LEU A 828 -18.60 3.45 -4.45
N GLY A 829 -17.42 2.85 -4.53
CA GLY A 829 -16.27 3.47 -5.18
C GLY A 829 -15.62 4.60 -4.39
N SER A 830 -15.91 4.71 -3.10
CA SER A 830 -15.34 5.73 -2.20
C SER A 830 -15.05 5.18 -0.82
N HIS A 831 -13.98 5.71 -0.19
CA HIS A 831 -13.68 5.52 1.23
C HIS A 831 -13.90 6.79 2.06
N ASP A 832 -14.23 7.91 1.43
CA ASP A 832 -14.45 9.21 2.09
C ASP A 832 -15.94 9.50 2.36
N GLY A 833 -16.85 8.80 1.68
CA GLY A 833 -18.29 9.00 1.85
C GLY A 833 -18.77 10.39 1.42
N LEU A 834 -19.60 11.04 2.23
CA LEU A 834 -19.86 12.48 2.15
C LEU A 834 -18.73 13.20 2.86
N ARG A 835 -17.95 13.97 2.13
CA ARG A 835 -16.85 14.77 2.66
C ARG A 835 -17.27 16.22 2.82
N ILE A 836 -17.16 16.73 4.04
CA ILE A 836 -17.46 18.13 4.37
C ILE A 836 -16.13 18.85 4.60
N THR A 837 -15.77 19.73 3.68
CA THR A 837 -14.52 20.50 3.71
C THR A 837 -14.78 21.97 3.93
N ASP A 838 -13.79 22.68 4.42
CA ASP A 838 -13.85 24.13 4.56
C ASP A 838 -12.52 24.80 4.16
N THR A 839 -12.55 26.08 3.88
CA THR A 839 -11.39 26.83 3.37
C THR A 839 -10.28 27.06 4.41
N LEU A 840 -10.53 26.85 5.72
CA LEU A 840 -9.53 26.99 6.79
C LEU A 840 -8.87 25.65 7.13
N GLY A 841 -9.63 24.56 7.17
CA GLY A 841 -9.16 23.22 7.49
C GLY A 841 -8.66 22.43 6.28
N GLY A 842 -9.30 22.65 5.14
CA GLY A 842 -9.03 21.92 3.91
C GLY A 842 -9.35 20.42 4.00
N PRO A 843 -8.93 19.63 3.00
CA PRO A 843 -9.20 18.19 2.97
C PRO A 843 -8.58 17.42 4.15
N ALA A 844 -7.48 17.90 4.71
CA ALA A 844 -6.82 17.26 5.85
C ALA A 844 -7.62 17.30 7.14
N MET A 845 -8.53 18.28 7.28
CA MET A 845 -9.40 18.43 8.45
C MET A 845 -10.88 18.30 8.07
N ALA A 846 -11.19 17.61 6.99
CA ALA A 846 -12.55 17.37 6.53
C ALA A 846 -13.28 16.40 7.47
N GLU A 847 -14.57 16.63 7.66
CA GLU A 847 -15.48 15.61 8.20
C GLU A 847 -15.83 14.60 7.11
N ARG A 848 -15.88 13.34 7.46
CA ARG A 848 -16.18 12.22 6.55
C ARG A 848 -17.32 11.40 7.12
N VAL A 849 -18.43 11.41 6.45
CA VAL A 849 -19.63 10.69 6.85
C VAL A 849 -19.80 9.49 5.92
N LEU A 850 -19.51 8.30 6.41
CA LEU A 850 -19.58 7.06 5.62
C LEU A 850 -21.01 6.50 5.59
N VAL A 851 -21.61 6.33 6.74
CA VAL A 851 -22.99 5.85 6.95
C VAL A 851 -23.51 6.47 8.25
N THR A 852 -24.79 6.81 8.29
CA THR A 852 -25.46 7.30 9.49
C THR A 852 -26.66 6.42 9.84
N ASP A 853 -26.97 6.29 11.12
CA ASP A 853 -28.24 5.73 11.58
C ASP A 853 -29.28 6.86 11.68
N GLY A 854 -29.95 7.13 10.55
CA GLY A 854 -30.83 8.28 10.41
C GLY A 854 -30.06 9.61 10.31
N TRP A 855 -30.67 10.68 10.86
CA TRP A 855 -30.05 12.00 10.88
C TRP A 855 -28.99 12.12 11.96
N GLN A 856 -27.81 12.57 11.60
CA GLN A 856 -26.67 12.80 12.48
C GLN A 856 -26.25 14.27 12.43
N GLU A 857 -26.08 14.86 13.59
CA GLU A 857 -25.53 16.21 13.72
C GLU A 857 -24.03 16.20 13.42
N PHE A 858 -23.53 17.18 12.70
CA PHE A 858 -22.11 17.45 12.53
C PHE A 858 -21.74 18.87 12.96
N ALA A 859 -20.52 19.05 13.43
CA ALA A 859 -20.00 20.37 13.76
C ALA A 859 -18.50 20.45 13.45
N LEU A 860 -18.08 21.50 12.75
CA LEU A 860 -16.68 21.82 12.50
C LEU A 860 -16.30 23.10 13.23
N TYR A 861 -15.12 23.12 13.82
CA TYR A 861 -14.63 24.27 14.59
C TYR A 861 -13.30 24.75 14.04
N ARG A 862 -13.20 26.06 13.72
CA ARG A 862 -11.98 26.64 13.11
C ARG A 862 -11.58 27.97 13.75
N GLY A 863 -10.29 28.09 14.04
CA GLY A 863 -9.67 29.38 14.37
C GLY A 863 -9.32 30.15 13.10
N VAL A 864 -9.56 31.47 13.11
CA VAL A 864 -9.26 32.36 11.99
C VAL A 864 -7.96 33.12 12.26
N GLU A 865 -6.88 32.71 11.56
CA GLU A 865 -5.57 33.38 11.66
C GLU A 865 -5.59 34.76 11.01
N LYS A 866 -6.12 34.85 9.79
CA LYS A 866 -6.16 36.07 8.98
C LYS A 866 -7.60 36.36 8.52
N ALA A 867 -7.97 37.62 8.49
CA ALA A 867 -9.25 38.05 7.93
C ALA A 867 -9.36 37.64 6.47
N GLY A 868 -10.53 37.17 6.06
CA GLY A 868 -10.77 36.71 4.70
C GLY A 868 -12.19 36.21 4.47
N GLU A 869 -12.35 35.41 3.44
CA GLU A 869 -13.59 34.75 3.07
C GLU A 869 -13.53 33.28 3.45
N PHE A 870 -14.61 32.77 4.01
CA PHE A 870 -14.78 31.40 4.48
C PHE A 870 -15.94 30.74 3.76
N SER A 871 -15.77 29.50 3.30
CA SER A 871 -16.86 28.69 2.72
C SER A 871 -16.69 27.22 3.08
N VAL A 872 -17.79 26.49 2.98
CA VAL A 872 -17.86 25.03 3.21
C VAL A 872 -18.27 24.35 1.92
N SER A 873 -17.72 23.18 1.66
CA SER A 873 -18.06 22.33 0.52
C SER A 873 -18.56 20.98 1.00
N PHE A 874 -19.67 20.52 0.46
CA PHE A 874 -20.22 19.19 0.62
C PHE A 874 -19.90 18.40 -0.65
N GLU A 875 -19.16 17.33 -0.54
CA GLU A 875 -18.61 16.58 -1.67
C GLU A 875 -19.07 15.12 -1.60
N LEU A 876 -19.85 14.67 -2.60
CA LEU A 876 -20.05 13.25 -2.80
C LEU A 876 -18.76 12.68 -3.40
N THR A 877 -18.12 11.72 -2.73
CA THR A 877 -16.87 11.15 -3.20
C THR A 877 -17.05 9.78 -3.85
N GLY A 878 -18.27 9.33 -3.99
CA GLY A 878 -18.65 8.04 -4.57
C GLY A 878 -20.07 8.02 -5.10
N ILE A 879 -20.54 6.83 -5.42
CA ILE A 879 -21.94 6.56 -5.82
C ILE A 879 -22.76 6.33 -4.57
N GLY A 880 -23.82 7.10 -4.43
CA GLY A 880 -24.72 7.05 -3.29
C GLY A 880 -25.57 8.29 -3.17
N THR A 881 -26.26 8.42 -2.04
CA THR A 881 -27.12 9.55 -1.74
C THR A 881 -26.82 10.07 -0.34
N ALA A 882 -26.71 11.39 -0.22
CA ALA A 882 -26.61 12.09 1.05
C ALA A 882 -27.69 13.17 1.13
N SER A 883 -28.27 13.34 2.32
CA SER A 883 -29.16 14.43 2.64
C SER A 883 -28.52 15.34 3.68
N ILE A 884 -28.72 16.65 3.54
CA ILE A 884 -28.08 17.67 4.37
C ILE A 884 -29.17 18.71 4.71
N ASP A 885 -29.21 19.15 5.98
CA ASP A 885 -30.17 20.14 6.41
C ASP A 885 -29.65 21.03 7.55
N GLU A 886 -30.30 22.17 7.77
CA GLU A 886 -30.05 23.12 8.87
C GLU A 886 -28.59 23.54 9.00
N VAL A 887 -27.90 23.83 7.88
CA VAL A 887 -26.51 24.27 7.91
C VAL A 887 -26.39 25.71 8.36
N THR A 888 -25.60 25.95 9.38
CA THR A 888 -25.32 27.28 9.93
C THR A 888 -23.81 27.53 10.02
N ILE A 889 -23.41 28.79 9.80
CA ILE A 889 -22.06 29.30 10.05
C ILE A 889 -22.14 30.43 11.05
N ARG A 890 -21.64 30.21 12.25
CA ARG A 890 -21.62 31.22 13.32
C ARG A 890 -20.18 31.52 13.72
N THR A 891 -19.96 32.77 14.10
CA THR A 891 -18.63 33.21 14.54
C THR A 891 -18.67 33.77 15.95
N ILE A 892 -17.57 33.73 16.64
CA ILE A 892 -17.37 34.34 17.94
C ILE A 892 -16.01 34.98 17.99
N GLN A 893 -15.87 36.12 18.66
CA GLN A 893 -14.55 36.72 18.89
C GLN A 893 -13.94 36.10 20.13
N LEU A 894 -12.79 35.41 19.98
CA LEU A 894 -12.03 34.94 21.12
C LEU A 894 -11.36 36.12 21.85
N PRO A 895 -11.12 36.02 23.17
CA PRO A 895 -10.41 37.05 23.93
C PRO A 895 -9.03 37.33 23.30
N ALA A 896 -8.64 38.60 23.27
CA ALA A 896 -7.38 39.06 22.64
C ALA A 896 -6.12 38.38 23.22
N GLU A 897 -6.19 37.86 24.45
CA GLU A 897 -5.13 37.10 25.09
C GLU A 897 -5.02 35.67 24.61
N GLY A 898 -5.94 35.18 23.78
CA GLY A 898 -6.03 33.78 23.35
C GLY A 898 -6.18 32.81 24.53
N ILE A 899 -6.09 31.53 24.25
CA ILE A 899 -6.07 30.48 25.30
C ILE A 899 -4.60 30.38 25.81
N ARG A 900 -4.24 31.21 26.78
CA ARG A 900 -2.87 31.21 27.35
C ARG A 900 -2.73 30.12 28.41
N GLN A 901 -1.56 29.46 28.42
CA GLN A 901 -1.16 28.67 29.60
C GLN A 901 -1.09 29.62 30.84
N ALA A 902 -1.58 29.16 31.96
CA ALA A 902 -1.38 29.87 33.22
C ALA A 902 0.12 30.11 33.42
N LYS A 903 0.51 31.36 33.76
CA LYS A 903 1.87 31.68 34.10
C LYS A 903 2.36 30.67 35.14
N ARG A 904 3.53 30.03 34.91
CA ARG A 904 4.20 29.24 35.94
C ARG A 904 4.30 30.12 37.21
N PRO A 905 3.89 29.65 38.39
CA PRO A 905 4.22 30.34 39.60
C PRO A 905 5.73 30.45 39.65
N ALA A 906 6.22 31.64 39.86
CA ALA A 906 7.64 31.91 40.03
C ALA A 906 8.15 31.00 41.15
N ALA A 907 9.10 30.14 40.81
CA ALA A 907 9.79 29.36 41.83
C ALA A 907 10.36 30.30 42.89
N LYS A 908 9.81 30.17 44.08
CA LYS A 908 10.43 30.81 45.27
C LYS A 908 11.58 29.93 45.73
#